data_16659dfd054a82ef7c47e5e2f8a0b6d3
#
_entry.id   16659dfd054a82ef7c47e5e2f8a0b6d3
#
_cell.length_a   1.000
_cell.length_b   1.000
_cell.length_c   1.000
_cell.angle_alpha   90.00
_cell.angle_beta   90.00
_cell.angle_gamma   90.00
#
_symmetry.space_group_name_H-M   'P 1'
#
loop_
_entity.id
_entity.type
_entity.pdbx_description
1 polymer ?
#
loop_
_entity_poly.entity_id
_entity_poly.type
_entity_poly.pdbx_seq_one_letter_code
_entity_poly.pdbx_strand_id
1 'polypeptide(L)'
;MKLSLFKALGIIDCCIFKRVDVDQFEAVYAEHEWLDILLPGARDKQFFQTPTDSPFLDDFLMQAEEFWEYADYGKIESGIWNESIADNELKLNAFATMESGDFYLIINNVKQQFQERQQTLQSARELLLSNDKIVAQQEYVHQRLDEMLNQSSDLKSIQQPITEVIEKTEVGVAILTPNLKPISQNPALYSVFDSHLTPVESEPYRLILELFEKQYPEFERVISTGSRWSGELFWLQPPGNGKWLKLAIYPVKTDFQQITHWVFIVNDISQVKHLLQNNEKLTHYDALTDIPNRQYFWMQLEQSVSNAMPFYVLYLDIKNFKRINEIHGHSRGDQIIKELVERLTPHVSPGDMFARIGGGEFAIIRQKTVTEQQCVDLGNTLIDAATQPFYLPNGTHCEIGLNIGAASFPRDADDAETLMKFADLAVFNAKKASKSSVQFYSQALKDASQRIIELENALQTAITNHEFELFLQPMLDLTSGTILQAEALLRWNRLDGERIGPDEFIPIAEQTGLIVPIGKWVISRACEMISTLNHRGHSCKLSVNLSPRQISDRHLLEFIRGSIQNSHIQPAQLDLELTEGVLVDNYDKVQFLLTEVRKLGVSVSIDDFGTGYSSLSYLKKLPIDHIKIDRSFVQDLVSDENDKAIILAIIAMAHSLKLNVIAEGVETELQRNFLQLNHCNLAQGFLFSRPLPFAQFCDYLNTTVSNQKRIGPSALDPE
;
A
#
# COMPACT_ATOMS: atom_id res chain seq x y z
N MET A 1 2.91 -25.03 7.73
CA MET A 1 1.50 -24.56 7.56
C MET A 1 0.61 -25.77 7.34
N LYS A 2 -0.53 -25.90 8.04
CA LYS A 2 -1.38 -27.08 7.85
C LYS A 2 -2.11 -26.96 6.50
N LEU A 3 -2.06 -28.00 5.68
CA LEU A 3 -2.74 -28.15 4.36
C LEU A 3 -4.19 -27.61 4.36
N SER A 4 -4.84 -27.60 5.53
CA SER A 4 -6.19 -27.04 5.74
C SER A 4 -6.28 -25.53 5.53
N LEU A 5 -5.19 -24.77 5.67
CA LEU A 5 -5.20 -23.31 5.49
C LEU A 5 -5.16 -22.93 4.02
N PHE A 6 -4.41 -23.68 3.18
CA PHE A 6 -4.40 -23.48 1.74
C PHE A 6 -5.73 -23.83 1.07
N LYS A 7 -6.40 -24.89 1.54
CA LYS A 7 -7.79 -25.22 1.12
C LYS A 7 -8.80 -24.13 1.54
N ALA A 8 -8.57 -23.44 2.67
CA ALA A 8 -9.44 -22.37 3.16
C ALA A 8 -9.21 -21.03 2.44
N LEU A 9 -8.07 -20.84 1.76
CA LEU A 9 -7.74 -19.61 1.01
C LEU A 9 -8.36 -19.56 -0.39
N GLY A 10 -9.20 -20.55 -0.78
CA GLY A 10 -9.91 -20.55 -2.07
C GLY A 10 -9.02 -20.78 -3.29
N ILE A 11 -7.79 -21.24 -3.11
CA ILE A 11 -6.89 -21.63 -4.21
C ILE A 11 -7.24 -23.07 -4.56
N ILE A 12 -8.21 -23.26 -5.48
CA ILE A 12 -8.80 -24.55 -5.81
C ILE A 12 -7.93 -25.34 -6.79
N ASP A 13 -7.07 -24.71 -7.57
CA ASP A 13 -6.31 -25.32 -8.67
C ASP A 13 -4.82 -24.93 -8.59
N CYS A 14 -4.14 -25.36 -7.52
CA CYS A 14 -2.72 -25.08 -7.30
C CYS A 14 -1.91 -26.32 -6.91
N CYS A 15 -0.63 -26.27 -7.19
CA CYS A 15 0.38 -27.21 -6.69
C CYS A 15 1.39 -26.48 -5.81
N ILE A 16 1.85 -27.12 -4.74
CA ILE A 16 2.76 -26.55 -3.76
C ILE A 16 3.97 -27.47 -3.61
N PHE A 17 5.13 -26.90 -3.77
CA PHE A 17 6.42 -27.59 -3.63
C PHE A 17 7.26 -26.89 -2.55
N LYS A 18 8.01 -27.69 -1.80
CA LYS A 18 9.01 -27.24 -0.86
C LYS A 18 10.40 -27.43 -1.48
N ARG A 19 11.21 -26.38 -1.47
CA ARG A 19 12.61 -26.47 -1.90
C ARG A 19 13.42 -27.30 -0.89
N VAL A 20 14.08 -28.33 -1.36
CA VAL A 20 14.94 -29.22 -0.56
C VAL A 20 16.41 -28.91 -0.79
N ASP A 21 16.78 -28.58 -2.04
CA ASP A 21 18.12 -28.18 -2.47
C ASP A 21 17.99 -27.11 -3.58
N VAL A 22 19.09 -26.52 -4.03
CA VAL A 22 19.12 -25.45 -5.05
C VAL A 22 18.31 -25.83 -6.29
N ASP A 23 18.41 -27.09 -6.75
CA ASP A 23 17.73 -27.55 -7.97
C ASP A 23 16.70 -28.65 -7.70
N GLN A 24 16.21 -28.79 -6.44
CA GLN A 24 15.33 -29.89 -6.08
C GLN A 24 14.16 -29.46 -5.22
N PHE A 25 12.95 -29.82 -5.67
CA PHE A 25 11.67 -29.45 -5.07
C PHE A 25 10.84 -30.69 -4.74
N GLU A 26 10.42 -30.80 -3.48
CA GLU A 26 9.57 -31.88 -2.97
C GLU A 26 8.10 -31.44 -2.97
N ALA A 27 7.19 -32.29 -3.44
CA ALA A 27 5.76 -31.97 -3.50
C ALA A 27 5.13 -32.00 -2.09
N VAL A 28 4.56 -30.88 -1.68
CA VAL A 28 3.74 -30.75 -0.47
C VAL A 28 2.27 -30.97 -0.80
N TYR A 29 1.83 -30.52 -1.98
CA TYR A 29 0.50 -30.70 -2.53
C TYR A 29 0.58 -30.67 -4.07
N ALA A 30 0.29 -31.78 -4.74
CA ALA A 30 0.48 -31.94 -6.18
C ALA A 30 -0.54 -32.95 -6.76
N GLU A 31 -1.84 -32.77 -6.46
CA GLU A 31 -2.89 -33.75 -6.85
C GLU A 31 -3.50 -33.48 -8.25
N HIS A 32 -3.20 -32.33 -8.88
CA HIS A 32 -3.84 -31.91 -10.12
C HIS A 32 -3.23 -32.55 -11.37
N GLU A 33 -4.07 -33.06 -12.27
CA GLU A 33 -3.64 -33.72 -13.50
C GLU A 33 -2.86 -32.82 -14.48
N TRP A 34 -3.15 -31.52 -14.49
CA TRP A 34 -2.43 -30.57 -15.33
C TRP A 34 -0.93 -30.45 -14.96
N LEU A 35 -0.55 -30.84 -13.74
CA LEU A 35 0.83 -30.82 -13.32
C LEU A 35 1.70 -31.79 -14.12
N ASP A 36 1.16 -32.96 -14.50
CA ASP A 36 1.91 -33.94 -15.32
C ASP A 36 2.20 -33.41 -16.73
N ILE A 37 1.46 -32.38 -17.17
CA ILE A 37 1.70 -31.69 -18.44
C ILE A 37 2.88 -30.70 -18.28
N LEU A 38 2.92 -29.94 -17.17
CA LEU A 38 3.95 -28.93 -16.91
C LEU A 38 5.27 -29.56 -16.42
N LEU A 39 5.17 -30.50 -15.50
CA LEU A 39 6.29 -31.17 -14.82
C LEU A 39 6.11 -32.71 -14.87
N PRO A 40 6.46 -33.35 -15.97
CA PRO A 40 6.20 -34.79 -16.17
C PRO A 40 6.78 -35.67 -15.05
N GLY A 41 5.89 -36.41 -14.40
CA GLY A 41 6.24 -37.33 -13.31
C GLY A 41 6.43 -36.68 -11.94
N ALA A 42 6.25 -35.37 -11.79
CA ALA A 42 6.37 -34.69 -10.50
C ALA A 42 5.28 -35.14 -9.51
N ARG A 43 4.08 -35.49 -9.99
CA ARG A 43 2.99 -36.03 -9.19
C ARG A 43 3.26 -37.41 -8.63
N ASP A 44 3.77 -38.31 -9.47
CA ASP A 44 4.04 -39.72 -9.12
C ASP A 44 5.29 -39.85 -8.26
N LYS A 45 6.35 -39.10 -8.59
CA LYS A 45 7.64 -39.13 -7.87
C LYS A 45 7.66 -38.27 -6.61
N GLN A 46 6.67 -37.38 -6.45
CA GLN A 46 6.57 -36.40 -5.38
C GLN A 46 7.74 -35.40 -5.32
N PHE A 47 8.50 -35.25 -6.39
CA PHE A 47 9.53 -34.21 -6.54
C PHE A 47 9.78 -33.86 -8.01
N PHE A 48 10.37 -32.70 -8.27
CA PHE A 48 10.97 -32.37 -9.58
C PHE A 48 12.31 -31.67 -9.40
N GLN A 49 13.09 -31.64 -10.48
CA GLN A 49 14.38 -30.95 -10.53
C GLN A 49 14.42 -29.95 -11.68
N THR A 50 15.22 -28.90 -11.52
CA THR A 50 15.51 -27.94 -12.58
C THR A 50 16.75 -28.40 -13.39
N PRO A 51 16.87 -28.05 -14.69
CA PRO A 51 15.87 -27.33 -15.47
C PRO A 51 14.63 -28.19 -15.76
N THR A 52 13.47 -27.50 -15.91
CA THR A 52 12.19 -28.11 -16.27
C THR A 52 11.98 -28.10 -17.79
N ASP A 53 10.88 -28.67 -18.28
CA ASP A 53 10.50 -28.55 -19.69
C ASP A 53 9.81 -27.19 -20.02
N SER A 54 9.62 -26.32 -19.01
CA SER A 54 9.04 -25.00 -19.14
C SER A 54 10.11 -23.91 -18.99
N PRO A 55 10.57 -23.28 -20.07
CA PRO A 55 11.57 -22.21 -20.01
C PRO A 55 11.14 -21.01 -19.16
N PHE A 56 9.83 -20.73 -19.11
CA PHE A 56 9.30 -19.63 -18.31
C PHE A 56 9.34 -19.93 -16.82
N LEU A 57 9.04 -21.17 -16.43
CA LEU A 57 9.14 -21.61 -15.05
C LEU A 57 10.60 -21.60 -14.58
N ASP A 58 11.53 -22.04 -15.43
CA ASP A 58 12.97 -22.02 -15.11
C ASP A 58 13.50 -20.59 -14.92
N ASP A 59 13.08 -19.64 -15.77
CA ASP A 59 13.42 -18.21 -15.62
C ASP A 59 12.86 -17.63 -14.30
N PHE A 60 11.63 -17.99 -13.96
CA PHE A 60 11.04 -17.60 -12.68
C PHE A 60 11.75 -18.25 -11.49
N LEU A 61 12.16 -19.51 -11.60
CA LEU A 61 12.91 -20.20 -10.54
C LEU A 61 14.27 -19.57 -10.27
N MET A 62 14.97 -19.05 -11.29
CA MET A 62 16.20 -18.27 -11.08
C MET A 62 15.93 -17.00 -10.25
N GLN A 63 14.83 -16.29 -10.53
CA GLN A 63 14.42 -15.12 -9.72
C GLN A 63 13.99 -15.53 -8.32
N ALA A 64 13.34 -16.68 -8.17
CA ALA A 64 12.95 -17.24 -6.88
C ALA A 64 14.14 -17.62 -6.02
N GLU A 65 15.20 -18.20 -6.62
CA GLU A 65 16.46 -18.52 -5.94
C GLU A 65 17.13 -17.25 -5.41
N GLU A 66 17.24 -16.21 -6.23
CA GLU A 66 17.75 -14.91 -5.79
C GLU A 66 16.91 -14.32 -4.66
N PHE A 67 15.58 -14.40 -4.76
CA PHE A 67 14.67 -13.96 -3.71
C PHE A 67 14.88 -14.74 -2.40
N TRP A 68 14.99 -16.07 -2.45
CA TRP A 68 15.20 -16.92 -1.28
C TRP A 68 16.58 -16.76 -0.65
N GLU A 69 17.59 -16.36 -1.42
CA GLU A 69 18.94 -16.10 -0.90
C GLU A 69 19.03 -14.81 -0.11
N TYR A 70 18.26 -13.77 -0.51
CA TYR A 70 18.38 -12.42 0.07
C TYR A 70 17.16 -11.96 0.89
N ALA A 71 16.01 -12.64 0.83
CA ALA A 71 14.81 -12.26 1.53
C ALA A 71 14.58 -13.08 2.78
N ASP A 72 14.31 -12.40 3.91
CA ASP A 72 13.92 -13.05 5.16
C ASP A 72 12.42 -13.38 5.23
N TYR A 73 11.59 -12.73 4.43
CA TYR A 73 10.14 -12.93 4.31
C TYR A 73 9.59 -12.26 3.06
N GLY A 74 8.41 -12.68 2.63
CA GLY A 74 7.72 -12.10 1.50
C GLY A 74 7.35 -13.13 0.45
N LYS A 75 6.95 -12.64 -0.71
CA LYS A 75 6.72 -13.45 -1.91
C LYS A 75 7.09 -12.67 -3.15
N ILE A 76 7.53 -13.38 -4.19
CA ILE A 76 7.56 -12.87 -5.55
C ILE A 76 6.55 -13.61 -6.41
N GLU A 77 6.11 -13.01 -7.50
CA GLU A 77 5.10 -13.54 -8.41
C GLU A 77 5.57 -13.43 -9.85
N SER A 78 5.34 -14.50 -10.62
CA SER A 78 5.80 -14.60 -12.01
C SER A 78 4.99 -13.78 -13.02
N GLY A 79 3.81 -13.27 -12.62
CA GLY A 79 2.80 -12.89 -13.60
C GLY A 79 2.10 -14.12 -14.22
N ILE A 80 1.18 -13.89 -15.17
CA ILE A 80 0.45 -14.96 -15.86
C ILE A 80 1.15 -15.29 -17.17
N TRP A 81 1.46 -16.57 -17.40
CA TRP A 81 1.99 -17.05 -18.68
C TRP A 81 1.16 -18.19 -19.27
N ASN A 82 1.36 -18.43 -20.57
CA ASN A 82 0.72 -19.54 -21.29
C ASN A 82 1.77 -20.63 -21.51
N GLU A 83 1.44 -21.86 -21.15
CA GLU A 83 2.22 -23.04 -21.50
C GLU A 83 1.42 -23.89 -22.49
N SER A 84 2.00 -24.20 -23.64
CA SER A 84 1.35 -25.01 -24.67
C SER A 84 2.17 -26.27 -24.85
N ILE A 85 1.67 -27.38 -24.32
CA ILE A 85 2.29 -28.69 -24.40
C ILE A 85 1.29 -29.70 -24.98
N ALA A 86 1.58 -30.27 -26.16
CA ALA A 86 0.81 -31.35 -26.79
C ALA A 86 -0.71 -31.13 -26.79
N ASP A 87 -1.24 -30.13 -27.50
CA ASP A 87 -2.66 -29.75 -27.64
C ASP A 87 -3.35 -29.23 -26.36
N ASN A 88 -2.67 -29.15 -25.22
CA ASN A 88 -3.20 -28.56 -24.01
C ASN A 88 -2.58 -27.15 -23.79
N GLU A 89 -3.44 -26.15 -23.65
CA GLU A 89 -3.06 -24.81 -23.27
C GLU A 89 -3.37 -24.57 -21.80
N LEU A 90 -2.31 -24.38 -21.01
CA LEU A 90 -2.38 -24.02 -19.59
C LEU A 90 -2.13 -22.53 -19.42
N LYS A 91 -2.89 -21.90 -18.53
CA LYS A 91 -2.64 -20.52 -18.08
C LYS A 91 -2.23 -20.57 -16.62
N LEU A 92 -0.98 -20.24 -16.38
CA LEU A 92 -0.32 -20.48 -15.10
C LEU A 92 0.17 -19.16 -14.51
N ASN A 93 0.25 -19.08 -13.19
CA ASN A 93 1.13 -18.16 -12.49
C ASN A 93 1.83 -18.89 -11.33
N ALA A 94 3.00 -18.43 -10.95
CA ALA A 94 3.75 -19.00 -9.86
C ALA A 94 4.09 -17.95 -8.79
N PHE A 95 4.22 -18.41 -7.56
CA PHE A 95 4.65 -17.62 -6.41
C PHE A 95 5.80 -18.35 -5.72
N ALA A 96 6.87 -17.64 -5.44
CA ALA A 96 7.90 -18.09 -4.51
C ALA A 96 7.74 -17.38 -3.18
N THR A 97 7.74 -18.13 -2.08
CA THR A 97 7.57 -17.62 -0.72
C THR A 97 8.41 -18.37 0.28
N MET A 98 8.57 -17.78 1.46
CA MET A 98 9.26 -18.40 2.59
C MET A 98 8.37 -18.39 3.82
N GLU A 99 8.33 -19.51 4.55
CA GLU A 99 7.59 -19.64 5.81
C GLU A 99 8.37 -20.47 6.82
N SER A 100 8.58 -19.92 8.02
CA SER A 100 9.25 -20.61 9.13
C SER A 100 10.65 -21.17 8.81
N GLY A 101 11.34 -20.53 7.84
CA GLY A 101 12.67 -20.95 7.37
C GLY A 101 12.66 -22.00 6.26
N ASP A 102 11.50 -22.41 5.80
CA ASP A 102 11.32 -23.28 4.64
C ASP A 102 10.91 -22.46 3.42
N PHE A 103 11.38 -22.83 2.23
CA PHE A 103 11.11 -22.17 0.96
C PHE A 103 10.05 -22.92 0.18
N TYR A 104 9.07 -22.22 -0.37
CA TYR A 104 7.96 -22.81 -1.08
C TYR A 104 7.76 -22.18 -2.46
N LEU A 105 7.48 -23.02 -3.44
CA LEU A 105 6.99 -22.67 -4.77
C LEU A 105 5.53 -23.06 -4.87
N ILE A 106 4.67 -22.15 -5.29
CA ILE A 106 3.24 -22.39 -5.51
C ILE A 106 2.94 -22.09 -6.97
N ILE A 107 2.42 -23.06 -7.70
CA ILE A 107 2.04 -22.91 -9.10
C ILE A 107 0.50 -23.03 -9.18
N ASN A 108 -0.17 -22.03 -9.75
CA ASN A 108 -1.61 -22.03 -9.92
C ASN A 108 -1.99 -22.10 -11.39
N ASN A 109 -3.03 -22.90 -11.69
CA ASN A 109 -3.70 -22.83 -12.97
C ASN A 109 -4.85 -21.83 -12.90
N VAL A 110 -4.69 -20.70 -13.58
CA VAL A 110 -5.67 -19.58 -13.58
C VAL A 110 -6.58 -19.60 -14.81
N LYS A 111 -6.64 -20.72 -15.56
CA LYS A 111 -7.42 -20.85 -16.81
C LYS A 111 -8.91 -20.56 -16.58
N GLN A 112 -9.51 -21.07 -15.50
CA GLN A 112 -10.92 -20.86 -15.20
C GLN A 112 -11.24 -19.40 -14.88
N GLN A 113 -10.46 -18.75 -14.03
CA GLN A 113 -10.63 -17.33 -13.69
C GLN A 113 -10.42 -16.42 -14.90
N PHE A 114 -9.47 -16.78 -15.77
CA PHE A 114 -9.24 -16.05 -17.00
C PHE A 114 -10.35 -16.25 -18.03
N GLN A 115 -10.93 -17.45 -18.14
CA GLN A 115 -12.07 -17.76 -18.99
C GLN A 115 -13.34 -17.03 -18.55
N GLU A 116 -13.63 -16.99 -17.25
CA GLU A 116 -14.77 -16.22 -16.70
C GLU A 116 -14.64 -14.73 -17.02
N ARG A 117 -13.44 -14.17 -16.91
CA ARG A 117 -13.18 -12.76 -17.25
C ARG A 117 -13.26 -12.51 -18.76
N GLN A 118 -12.77 -13.45 -19.59
CA GLN A 118 -12.93 -13.38 -21.05
C GLN A 118 -14.38 -13.56 -21.48
N GLN A 119 -15.13 -14.49 -20.89
CA GLN A 119 -16.53 -14.67 -21.17
C GLN A 119 -17.34 -13.41 -20.83
N THR A 120 -17.04 -12.76 -19.72
CA THR A 120 -17.68 -11.49 -19.35
C THR A 120 -17.37 -10.38 -20.36
N LEU A 121 -16.13 -10.26 -20.80
CA LEU A 121 -15.71 -9.29 -21.83
C LEU A 121 -16.28 -9.65 -23.21
N GLN A 122 -16.36 -10.94 -23.54
CA GLN A 122 -16.92 -11.40 -24.82
C GLN A 122 -18.43 -11.26 -24.83
N SER A 123 -19.12 -11.54 -23.73
CA SER A 123 -20.55 -11.27 -23.59
C SER A 123 -20.87 -9.78 -23.70
N ALA A 124 -20.06 -8.92 -23.09
CA ALA A 124 -20.20 -7.47 -23.27
C ALA A 124 -19.98 -7.03 -24.72
N ARG A 125 -19.02 -7.64 -25.43
CA ARG A 125 -18.75 -7.36 -26.85
C ARG A 125 -19.85 -7.89 -27.77
N GLU A 126 -20.39 -9.09 -27.51
CA GLU A 126 -21.52 -9.67 -28.24
C GLU A 126 -22.79 -8.87 -28.02
N LEU A 127 -22.99 -8.32 -26.82
CA LEU A 127 -24.11 -7.44 -26.50
C LEU A 127 -23.99 -6.09 -27.24
N LEU A 128 -22.79 -5.51 -27.35
CA LEU A 128 -22.54 -4.32 -28.17
C LEU A 128 -22.83 -4.59 -29.65
N LEU A 129 -22.35 -5.73 -30.18
CA LEU A 129 -22.62 -6.15 -31.57
C LEU A 129 -24.10 -6.49 -31.82
N SER A 130 -24.81 -7.02 -30.80
CA SER A 130 -26.25 -7.25 -30.85
C SER A 130 -27.03 -5.93 -30.88
N ASN A 131 -26.58 -4.94 -30.08
CA ASN A 131 -27.18 -3.60 -30.08
C ASN A 131 -27.00 -2.91 -31.44
N ASP A 132 -25.80 -2.98 -32.02
CA ASP A 132 -25.54 -2.46 -33.38
C ASP A 132 -26.41 -3.16 -34.46
N LYS A 133 -26.64 -4.49 -34.29
CA LYS A 133 -27.58 -5.22 -35.17
C LYS A 133 -29.02 -4.78 -34.97
N ILE A 134 -29.46 -4.54 -33.74
CA ILE A 134 -30.83 -4.05 -33.45
C ILE A 134 -31.03 -2.65 -34.03
N VAL A 135 -30.02 -1.77 -33.86
CA VAL A 135 -30.04 -0.41 -34.49
C VAL A 135 -30.04 -0.51 -36.00
N ALA A 136 -29.18 -1.34 -36.59
CA ALA A 136 -29.14 -1.56 -38.03
C ALA A 136 -30.45 -2.21 -38.59
N GLN A 137 -31.05 -3.14 -37.84
CA GLN A 137 -32.36 -3.68 -38.19
C GLN A 137 -33.47 -2.60 -38.13
N GLN A 138 -33.42 -1.74 -37.10
CA GLN A 138 -34.37 -0.63 -37.00
C GLN A 138 -34.20 0.34 -38.16
N GLU A 139 -32.96 0.70 -38.54
CA GLU A 139 -32.67 1.55 -39.69
C GLU A 139 -33.09 0.89 -41.01
N TYR A 140 -32.85 -0.42 -41.16
CA TYR A 140 -33.30 -1.19 -42.34
C TYR A 140 -34.82 -1.23 -42.45
N VAL A 141 -35.52 -1.48 -41.33
CA VAL A 141 -37.01 -1.46 -41.31
C VAL A 141 -37.53 -0.06 -41.63
N HIS A 142 -36.89 1.00 -41.08
CA HIS A 142 -37.22 2.38 -41.38
C HIS A 142 -37.00 2.71 -42.86
N GLN A 143 -35.83 2.35 -43.42
CA GLN A 143 -35.47 2.62 -44.78
C GLN A 143 -36.41 1.85 -45.76
N ARG A 144 -36.74 0.58 -45.45
CA ARG A 144 -37.66 -0.20 -46.27
C ARG A 144 -39.10 0.30 -46.17
N LEU A 145 -39.57 0.77 -45.02
CA LEU A 145 -40.87 1.42 -44.88
C LEU A 145 -40.91 2.76 -45.69
N ASP A 146 -39.89 3.56 -45.62
CA ASP A 146 -39.77 4.80 -46.41
C ASP A 146 -39.74 4.52 -47.91
N GLU A 147 -39.00 3.50 -48.36
CA GLU A 147 -38.96 3.06 -49.79
C GLU A 147 -40.32 2.57 -50.27
N MET A 148 -41.00 1.74 -49.45
CA MET A 148 -42.33 1.20 -49.79
C MET A 148 -43.43 2.29 -49.77
N LEU A 149 -43.35 3.24 -48.84
CA LEU A 149 -44.28 4.35 -48.74
C LEU A 149 -44.11 5.37 -49.88
N ASN A 150 -42.91 5.45 -50.45
CA ASN A 150 -42.62 6.35 -51.56
C ASN A 150 -42.87 5.75 -52.95
N GLN A 151 -43.04 4.40 -53.06
CA GLN A 151 -43.16 3.70 -54.35
C GLN A 151 -44.57 3.33 -54.76
N SER A 152 -45.63 3.54 -53.93
CA SER A 152 -46.93 2.95 -54.23
C SER A 152 -48.04 3.94 -54.49
N SER A 153 -48.53 3.87 -55.76
CA SER A 153 -49.84 4.30 -56.15
C SER A 153 -50.92 3.15 -56.13
N ASP A 154 -50.56 1.91 -55.74
CA ASP A 154 -51.46 0.76 -55.75
C ASP A 154 -51.51 -0.01 -54.41
N LEU A 155 -52.49 0.32 -53.61
CA LEU A 155 -52.69 -0.22 -52.23
C LEU A 155 -53.00 -1.73 -52.17
N LYS A 156 -53.43 -2.38 -53.24
CA LYS A 156 -53.83 -3.79 -53.24
C LYS A 156 -52.70 -4.80 -53.43
N SER A 157 -51.59 -4.40 -54.03
CA SER A 157 -50.44 -5.28 -54.30
C SER A 157 -49.45 -5.36 -53.12
N ILE A 158 -49.60 -4.50 -52.15
CA ILE A 158 -48.64 -4.33 -51.03
C ILE A 158 -49.15 -4.91 -49.73
N GLN A 159 -50.43 -5.14 -49.56
CA GLN A 159 -51.02 -5.63 -48.31
C GLN A 159 -50.45 -7.00 -47.85
N GLN A 160 -50.25 -7.96 -48.76
CA GLN A 160 -49.74 -9.29 -48.39
C GLN A 160 -48.26 -9.30 -47.95
N PRO A 161 -47.31 -8.68 -48.64
CA PRO A 161 -45.90 -8.63 -48.22
C PRO A 161 -45.68 -7.85 -46.92
N ILE A 162 -46.40 -6.75 -46.74
CA ILE A 162 -46.27 -5.92 -45.52
C ILE A 162 -46.79 -6.68 -44.30
N THR A 163 -47.91 -7.37 -44.41
CA THR A 163 -48.47 -8.16 -43.30
C THR A 163 -47.53 -9.29 -42.88
N GLU A 164 -46.90 -9.96 -43.86
CA GLU A 164 -45.96 -11.04 -43.60
C GLU A 164 -44.64 -10.56 -42.94
N VAL A 165 -44.15 -9.39 -43.30
CA VAL A 165 -42.96 -8.74 -42.70
C VAL A 165 -43.30 -8.29 -41.25
N ILE A 166 -44.46 -7.67 -41.06
CA ILE A 166 -44.94 -7.18 -39.76
C ILE A 166 -45.16 -8.33 -38.78
N GLU A 167 -45.75 -9.46 -39.24
CA GLU A 167 -46.01 -10.64 -38.40
C GLU A 167 -44.74 -11.36 -37.95
N LYS A 168 -43.66 -11.29 -38.73
CA LYS A 168 -42.37 -11.98 -38.42
C LYS A 168 -41.37 -11.12 -37.67
N THR A 169 -41.66 -9.83 -37.43
CA THR A 169 -40.74 -8.95 -36.68
C THR A 169 -40.89 -9.13 -35.17
N GLU A 170 -39.80 -9.08 -34.44
CA GLU A 170 -39.75 -9.05 -32.96
C GLU A 170 -40.17 -7.71 -32.38
N VAL A 171 -40.42 -6.71 -33.21
CA VAL A 171 -40.81 -5.36 -32.83
C VAL A 171 -42.33 -5.22 -32.86
N GLY A 172 -42.91 -4.65 -31.81
CA GLY A 172 -44.34 -4.39 -31.74
C GLY A 172 -44.75 -3.36 -32.76
N VAL A 173 -45.73 -3.70 -33.62
CA VAL A 173 -46.28 -2.80 -34.67
C VAL A 173 -47.79 -2.73 -34.57
N ALA A 174 -48.33 -1.50 -34.54
CA ALA A 174 -49.75 -1.24 -34.67
C ALA A 174 -50.02 -0.29 -35.84
N ILE A 175 -51.01 -0.62 -36.68
CA ILE A 175 -51.53 0.25 -37.75
C ILE A 175 -52.90 0.72 -37.30
N LEU A 176 -53.08 2.05 -37.25
CA LEU A 176 -54.31 2.69 -36.77
C LEU A 176 -54.92 3.55 -37.90
N THR A 177 -56.26 3.72 -37.82
CA THR A 177 -56.99 4.67 -38.66
C THR A 177 -56.57 6.11 -38.32
N PRO A 178 -56.93 7.12 -39.12
CA PRO A 178 -56.72 8.55 -38.78
C PRO A 178 -57.29 8.94 -37.45
N ASN A 179 -58.37 8.25 -36.98
CA ASN A 179 -59.00 8.47 -35.66
C ASN A 179 -58.45 7.53 -34.59
N LEU A 180 -57.21 7.05 -34.77
CA LEU A 180 -56.50 6.21 -33.80
C LEU A 180 -57.20 4.89 -33.39
N LYS A 181 -58.06 4.33 -34.28
CA LYS A 181 -58.64 3.00 -34.09
C LYS A 181 -57.77 1.92 -34.75
N PRO A 182 -57.59 0.75 -34.11
CA PRO A 182 -56.71 -0.28 -34.64
C PRO A 182 -57.23 -0.90 -35.95
N ILE A 183 -56.36 -1.08 -36.94
CA ILE A 183 -56.59 -1.83 -38.14
C ILE A 183 -55.88 -3.17 -38.08
N SER A 184 -54.63 -3.18 -37.63
CA SER A 184 -53.78 -4.36 -37.48
C SER A 184 -52.80 -4.18 -36.36
N GLN A 185 -52.45 -5.27 -35.66
CA GLN A 185 -51.44 -5.33 -34.61
C GLN A 185 -50.72 -6.69 -34.73
N ASN A 186 -49.42 -6.70 -34.63
CA ASN A 186 -48.64 -7.93 -34.70
C ASN A 186 -48.51 -8.62 -33.32
N PRO A 187 -48.20 -9.95 -33.28
CA PRO A 187 -47.99 -10.66 -32.02
C PRO A 187 -46.91 -10.08 -31.12
N ALA A 188 -45.84 -9.51 -31.69
CA ALA A 188 -44.76 -8.89 -30.94
C ALA A 188 -45.23 -7.72 -30.07
N LEU A 189 -46.25 -6.97 -30.51
CA LEU A 189 -46.82 -5.87 -29.75
C LEU A 189 -47.43 -6.37 -28.41
N TYR A 190 -48.06 -7.53 -28.42
CA TYR A 190 -48.61 -8.13 -27.22
C TYR A 190 -47.50 -8.63 -26.28
N SER A 191 -46.41 -9.17 -26.82
CA SER A 191 -45.29 -9.65 -26.02
C SER A 191 -44.52 -8.54 -25.29
N VAL A 192 -44.48 -7.32 -25.85
CA VAL A 192 -43.87 -6.15 -25.19
C VAL A 192 -44.58 -5.83 -23.87
N PHE A 193 -45.90 -6.06 -23.80
CA PHE A 193 -46.73 -5.74 -22.61
C PHE A 193 -46.95 -6.91 -21.64
N ASP A 194 -46.28 -8.05 -21.83
CA ASP A 194 -46.38 -9.32 -21.08
C ASP A 194 -47.78 -10.01 -21.02
N SER A 195 -47.73 -11.33 -20.99
CA SER A 195 -48.81 -12.28 -21.15
C SER A 195 -49.91 -12.33 -20.05
N HIS A 196 -49.97 -11.32 -19.17
CA HIS A 196 -51.03 -11.23 -18.16
C HIS A 196 -52.26 -10.45 -18.61
N LEU A 197 -52.20 -9.83 -19.78
CA LEU A 197 -53.36 -9.19 -20.40
C LEU A 197 -54.10 -10.26 -21.20
N THR A 198 -55.25 -10.73 -20.69
CA THR A 198 -56.13 -11.60 -21.46
C THR A 198 -56.53 -10.92 -22.77
N PRO A 199 -56.57 -11.63 -23.91
CA PRO A 199 -56.80 -11.04 -25.25
C PRO A 199 -58.12 -10.28 -25.40
N VAL A 200 -58.96 -10.28 -24.37
CA VAL A 200 -60.34 -9.73 -24.43
C VAL A 200 -60.45 -8.34 -23.75
N GLU A 201 -59.53 -7.93 -22.87
CA GLU A 201 -59.70 -6.74 -22.04
C GLU A 201 -58.67 -5.63 -22.22
N SER A 202 -57.57 -5.83 -22.96
CA SER A 202 -56.57 -4.80 -23.14
C SER A 202 -56.05 -4.70 -24.57
N GLU A 203 -56.42 -3.63 -25.21
CA GLU A 203 -55.88 -3.26 -26.51
C GLU A 203 -54.49 -2.58 -26.30
N PRO A 204 -53.34 -3.25 -26.60
CA PRO A 204 -52.00 -2.73 -26.33
C PRO A 204 -51.75 -1.30 -26.88
N TYR A 205 -52.38 -0.97 -28.01
CA TYR A 205 -52.28 0.34 -28.62
C TYR A 205 -52.84 1.46 -27.74
N ARG A 206 -53.90 1.18 -26.94
CA ARG A 206 -54.47 2.17 -26.00
C ARG A 206 -53.51 2.50 -24.90
N LEU A 207 -52.86 1.53 -24.32
CA LEU A 207 -51.79 1.74 -23.33
C LEU A 207 -50.67 2.64 -23.88
N ILE A 208 -50.29 2.41 -25.12
CA ILE A 208 -49.25 3.24 -25.79
C ILE A 208 -49.75 4.68 -25.91
N LEU A 209 -51.01 4.87 -26.34
CA LEU A 209 -51.57 6.20 -26.49
C LEU A 209 -51.66 6.92 -25.13
N GLU A 210 -52.13 6.26 -24.09
CA GLU A 210 -52.22 6.79 -22.73
C GLU A 210 -50.86 7.12 -22.16
N LEU A 211 -49.83 6.27 -22.38
CA LEU A 211 -48.45 6.52 -21.93
C LEU A 211 -47.84 7.71 -22.66
N PHE A 212 -48.08 7.81 -23.99
CA PHE A 212 -47.55 8.92 -24.79
C PHE A 212 -48.21 10.23 -24.36
N GLU A 213 -49.54 10.27 -24.27
CA GLU A 213 -50.30 11.44 -23.83
C GLU A 213 -49.85 11.92 -22.43
N LYS A 214 -49.67 10.98 -21.52
CA LYS A 214 -49.27 11.28 -20.13
C LYS A 214 -47.83 11.78 -19.98
N GLN A 215 -46.91 11.24 -20.78
CA GLN A 215 -45.48 11.53 -20.63
C GLN A 215 -44.97 12.64 -21.54
N TYR A 216 -45.69 12.93 -22.67
CA TYR A 216 -45.25 13.94 -23.62
C TYR A 216 -46.33 14.96 -23.96
N PRO A 217 -46.13 16.22 -23.61
CA PRO A 217 -47.06 17.32 -23.92
C PRO A 217 -47.31 17.56 -25.41
N GLU A 218 -46.40 17.04 -26.27
CA GLU A 218 -46.52 17.18 -27.71
C GLU A 218 -47.49 16.19 -28.36
N PHE A 219 -48.10 15.29 -27.63
CA PHE A 219 -48.99 14.25 -28.19
C PHE A 219 -50.06 14.86 -29.14
N GLU A 220 -50.87 15.79 -28.61
CA GLU A 220 -51.92 16.45 -29.40
C GLU A 220 -51.36 17.16 -30.65
N ARG A 221 -50.20 17.79 -30.54
CA ARG A 221 -49.54 18.44 -31.69
C ARG A 221 -49.10 17.44 -32.73
N VAL A 222 -48.47 16.32 -32.33
CA VAL A 222 -48.02 15.25 -33.24
C VAL A 222 -49.21 14.70 -34.03
N ILE A 223 -50.29 14.39 -33.37
CA ILE A 223 -51.49 13.82 -34.00
C ILE A 223 -52.18 14.83 -34.89
N SER A 224 -52.36 16.11 -34.46
CA SER A 224 -53.04 17.13 -35.23
C SER A 224 -52.26 17.62 -36.46
N THR A 225 -50.92 17.72 -36.35
CA THR A 225 -50.06 18.16 -37.45
C THR A 225 -49.69 17.02 -38.42
N GLY A 226 -49.90 15.78 -38.04
CA GLY A 226 -49.45 14.62 -38.81
C GLY A 226 -47.93 14.60 -39.00
N SER A 227 -47.22 14.92 -37.93
CA SER A 227 -45.74 14.91 -37.95
C SER A 227 -45.22 13.56 -37.41
N ARG A 228 -44.00 13.19 -37.84
CA ARG A 228 -43.29 12.04 -37.26
C ARG A 228 -42.91 12.36 -35.83
N TRP A 229 -42.87 11.38 -34.97
CA TRP A 229 -42.36 11.49 -33.61
C TRP A 229 -41.65 10.20 -33.23
N SER A 230 -40.59 10.32 -32.40
CA SER A 230 -39.91 9.18 -31.74
C SER A 230 -39.39 9.62 -30.38
N GLY A 231 -39.62 8.75 -29.42
CA GLY A 231 -39.18 9.01 -28.02
C GLY A 231 -39.17 7.73 -27.19
N GLU A 232 -38.73 7.88 -25.95
CA GLU A 232 -38.64 6.78 -24.99
C GLU A 232 -39.74 6.96 -23.92
N LEU A 233 -40.53 5.93 -23.66
CA LEU A 233 -41.59 5.91 -22.65
C LEU A 233 -41.21 4.99 -21.52
N PHE A 234 -41.52 5.39 -20.29
CA PHE A 234 -41.40 4.52 -19.13
C PHE A 234 -42.77 3.98 -18.72
N TRP A 235 -42.94 2.68 -18.78
CA TRP A 235 -44.14 2.02 -18.37
C TRP A 235 -43.96 1.31 -17.02
N LEU A 236 -44.69 1.77 -16.01
CA LEU A 236 -44.70 1.18 -14.66
C LEU A 236 -45.81 0.12 -14.60
N GLN A 237 -45.41 -1.15 -14.56
CA GLN A 237 -46.35 -2.27 -14.43
C GLN A 237 -46.63 -2.57 -12.95
N PRO A 238 -47.91 -2.67 -12.49
CA PRO A 238 -48.16 -3.20 -11.15
C PRO A 238 -47.88 -4.70 -11.08
N PRO A 239 -47.17 -5.27 -10.06
CA PRO A 239 -46.82 -4.69 -8.77
C PRO A 239 -45.38 -4.12 -8.64
N GLY A 240 -44.89 -3.39 -9.66
CA GLY A 240 -43.67 -2.60 -9.42
C GLY A 240 -42.52 -2.78 -10.41
N ASN A 241 -42.63 -3.65 -11.44
CA ASN A 241 -41.62 -3.73 -12.50
C ASN A 241 -41.86 -2.68 -13.58
N GLY A 242 -40.88 -1.81 -13.84
CA GLY A 242 -40.93 -0.83 -14.92
C GLY A 242 -40.24 -1.32 -16.18
N LYS A 243 -40.82 -1.00 -17.35
CA LYS A 243 -40.21 -1.24 -18.67
C LYS A 243 -39.93 0.08 -19.38
N TRP A 244 -38.79 0.14 -20.06
CA TRP A 244 -38.49 1.22 -20.98
C TRP A 244 -38.87 0.84 -22.40
N LEU A 245 -39.73 1.64 -23.03
CA LEU A 245 -40.24 1.42 -24.37
C LEU A 245 -39.76 2.53 -25.30
N LYS A 246 -39.23 2.17 -26.46
CA LYS A 246 -38.95 3.14 -27.53
C LYS A 246 -40.15 3.14 -28.48
N LEU A 247 -40.85 4.26 -28.57
CA LEU A 247 -42.00 4.45 -29.45
C LEU A 247 -41.60 5.33 -30.66
N ALA A 248 -41.95 4.92 -31.85
CA ALA A 248 -41.90 5.73 -33.04
C ALA A 248 -43.28 5.74 -33.71
N ILE A 249 -43.71 6.94 -34.15
CA ILE A 249 -45.02 7.19 -34.73
C ILE A 249 -44.85 7.80 -36.11
N TYR A 250 -45.45 7.18 -37.11
CA TYR A 250 -45.38 7.60 -38.49
C TYR A 250 -46.78 7.80 -39.06
N PRO A 251 -47.11 9.00 -39.64
CA PRO A 251 -48.29 9.22 -40.45
C PRO A 251 -48.07 8.69 -41.85
N VAL A 252 -48.99 7.91 -42.35
CA VAL A 252 -49.11 7.52 -43.75
C VAL A 252 -50.06 8.53 -44.42
N LYS A 253 -49.59 9.24 -45.43
CA LYS A 253 -50.35 10.31 -46.11
C LYS A 253 -50.58 10.01 -47.60
N THR A 254 -51.70 10.49 -48.12
CA THR A 254 -51.94 10.53 -49.57
C THR A 254 -51.12 11.61 -50.26
N ASP A 255 -51.09 11.62 -51.62
CA ASP A 255 -50.49 12.69 -52.44
C ASP A 255 -51.03 14.09 -52.10
N PHE A 256 -52.25 14.18 -51.53
CA PHE A 256 -52.90 15.42 -51.08
C PHE A 256 -52.61 15.74 -49.58
N GLN A 257 -51.60 15.13 -48.99
CA GLN A 257 -51.17 15.33 -47.58
C GLN A 257 -52.25 14.94 -46.54
N GLN A 258 -53.30 14.18 -46.89
CA GLN A 258 -54.28 13.67 -45.94
C GLN A 258 -53.78 12.38 -45.30
N ILE A 259 -53.88 12.30 -43.96
CA ILE A 259 -53.46 11.13 -43.21
C ILE A 259 -54.48 10.01 -43.44
N THR A 260 -53.98 8.87 -43.94
CA THR A 260 -54.79 7.67 -44.16
C THR A 260 -54.63 6.66 -43.00
N HIS A 261 -53.45 6.59 -42.45
CA HIS A 261 -53.11 5.65 -41.37
C HIS A 261 -52.03 6.22 -40.45
N TRP A 262 -51.97 5.70 -39.25
CA TRP A 262 -50.85 5.84 -38.32
C TRP A 262 -50.13 4.51 -38.16
N VAL A 263 -48.79 4.49 -38.20
CA VAL A 263 -47.95 3.32 -37.90
C VAL A 263 -47.19 3.59 -36.59
N PHE A 264 -47.46 2.78 -35.60
CA PHE A 264 -46.79 2.84 -34.30
C PHE A 264 -45.81 1.67 -34.22
N ILE A 265 -44.57 1.94 -33.89
CA ILE A 265 -43.51 0.95 -33.73
C ILE A 265 -43.05 1.04 -32.28
N VAL A 266 -43.10 -0.06 -31.55
CA VAL A 266 -42.78 -0.14 -30.13
C VAL A 266 -41.72 -1.21 -29.90
N ASN A 267 -40.65 -0.83 -29.20
CA ASN A 267 -39.59 -1.77 -28.84
C ASN A 267 -39.33 -1.70 -27.33
N ASP A 268 -39.21 -2.86 -26.67
CA ASP A 268 -38.76 -2.97 -25.28
C ASP A 268 -37.21 -2.75 -25.25
N ILE A 269 -36.80 -1.64 -24.67
CA ILE A 269 -35.38 -1.27 -24.54
C ILE A 269 -34.88 -1.41 -23.08
N SER A 270 -35.65 -2.07 -22.21
CA SER A 270 -35.32 -2.23 -20.78
C SER A 270 -33.97 -2.92 -20.60
N GLN A 271 -33.73 -4.00 -21.34
CA GLN A 271 -32.49 -4.72 -21.28
C GLN A 271 -31.28 -3.86 -21.73
N VAL A 272 -31.48 -3.08 -22.77
CA VAL A 272 -30.45 -2.14 -23.26
C VAL A 272 -30.15 -1.06 -22.22
N LYS A 273 -31.18 -0.49 -21.59
CA LYS A 273 -31.03 0.49 -20.52
C LYS A 273 -30.29 -0.09 -19.30
N HIS A 274 -30.67 -1.29 -18.86
CA HIS A 274 -29.95 -1.99 -17.78
C HIS A 274 -28.49 -2.28 -18.14
N LEU A 275 -28.21 -2.69 -19.36
CA LEU A 275 -26.85 -2.96 -19.80
C LEU A 275 -26.00 -1.68 -19.90
N LEU A 276 -26.58 -0.59 -20.40
CA LEU A 276 -25.90 0.71 -20.42
C LEU A 276 -25.59 1.20 -19.01
N GLN A 277 -26.54 1.12 -18.09
CA GLN A 277 -26.35 1.48 -16.69
C GLN A 277 -25.30 0.61 -16.00
N ASN A 278 -25.33 -0.71 -16.22
CA ASN A 278 -24.33 -1.63 -15.68
C ASN A 278 -22.96 -1.38 -16.31
N ASN A 279 -22.88 -1.10 -17.59
CA ASN A 279 -21.62 -0.78 -18.24
C ASN A 279 -21.01 0.54 -17.73
N GLU A 280 -21.85 1.55 -17.53
CA GLU A 280 -21.46 2.82 -16.92
C GLU A 280 -20.95 2.61 -15.49
N LYS A 281 -21.66 1.77 -14.68
CA LYS A 281 -21.20 1.38 -13.36
C LYS A 281 -19.86 0.63 -13.41
N LEU A 282 -19.71 -0.38 -14.25
CA LEU A 282 -18.48 -1.16 -14.38
C LEU A 282 -17.29 -0.35 -14.90
N THR A 283 -17.55 0.65 -15.73
CA THR A 283 -16.50 1.49 -16.32
C THR A 283 -16.03 2.58 -15.36
N HIS A 284 -16.91 3.13 -14.55
CA HIS A 284 -16.64 4.33 -13.76
C HIS A 284 -16.56 4.10 -12.26
N TYR A 285 -17.05 2.97 -11.73
CA TYR A 285 -17.10 2.71 -10.29
C TYR A 285 -16.29 1.48 -9.89
N ASP A 286 -15.78 1.48 -8.67
CA ASP A 286 -15.05 0.36 -8.08
C ASP A 286 -16.04 -0.71 -7.59
N ALA A 287 -15.86 -1.95 -8.03
CA ALA A 287 -16.77 -3.06 -7.76
C ALA A 287 -16.87 -3.44 -6.27
N LEU A 288 -15.87 -3.11 -5.45
CA LEU A 288 -15.86 -3.41 -4.02
C LEU A 288 -16.60 -2.36 -3.20
N THR A 289 -16.43 -1.08 -3.56
CA THR A 289 -16.80 0.07 -2.73
C THR A 289 -17.92 0.94 -3.29
N ASP A 290 -18.31 0.72 -4.55
CA ASP A 290 -19.33 1.49 -5.29
C ASP A 290 -19.07 3.02 -5.35
N ILE A 291 -17.82 3.47 -5.08
CA ILE A 291 -17.35 4.83 -5.34
C ILE A 291 -16.61 4.90 -6.68
N PRO A 292 -16.37 6.07 -7.28
CA PRO A 292 -15.56 6.25 -8.47
C PRO A 292 -14.27 5.44 -8.45
N ASN A 293 -13.97 4.78 -9.59
CA ASN A 293 -12.76 4.00 -9.76
C ASN A 293 -11.59 4.85 -10.28
N ARG A 294 -10.41 4.26 -10.39
CA ARG A 294 -9.19 4.91 -10.89
C ARG A 294 -9.39 5.54 -12.27
N GLN A 295 -10.06 4.84 -13.20
CA GLN A 295 -10.22 5.32 -14.58
C GLN A 295 -11.10 6.58 -14.62
N TYR A 296 -12.20 6.58 -13.90
CA TYR A 296 -13.09 7.74 -13.85
C TYR A 296 -12.45 8.93 -13.12
N PHE A 297 -11.67 8.64 -12.07
CA PHE A 297 -10.88 9.66 -11.36
C PHE A 297 -9.91 10.38 -12.31
N TRP A 298 -9.13 9.63 -13.09
CA TRP A 298 -8.17 10.21 -14.04
C TRP A 298 -8.86 11.07 -15.09
N MET A 299 -9.96 10.60 -15.66
CA MET A 299 -10.75 11.35 -16.64
C MET A 299 -11.25 12.70 -16.05
N GLN A 300 -11.75 12.70 -14.81
CA GLN A 300 -12.22 13.90 -14.14
C GLN A 300 -11.07 14.84 -13.73
N LEU A 301 -9.92 14.29 -13.37
CA LEU A 301 -8.72 15.07 -13.06
C LEU A 301 -8.21 15.81 -14.30
N GLU A 302 -8.08 15.13 -15.43
CA GLU A 302 -7.70 15.74 -16.71
C GLU A 302 -8.69 16.81 -17.15
N GLN A 303 -9.99 16.56 -16.98
CA GLN A 303 -11.03 17.55 -17.26
C GLN A 303 -10.91 18.76 -16.33
N SER A 304 -10.61 18.56 -15.04
CA SER A 304 -10.43 19.65 -14.08
C SER A 304 -9.21 20.52 -14.41
N VAL A 305 -8.12 19.91 -14.84
CA VAL A 305 -6.92 20.61 -15.34
C VAL A 305 -7.27 21.40 -16.62
N SER A 306 -7.99 20.79 -17.55
CA SER A 306 -8.39 21.45 -18.80
C SER A 306 -9.30 22.65 -18.59
N ASN A 307 -10.11 22.64 -17.55
CA ASN A 307 -10.97 23.77 -17.14
C ASN A 307 -10.18 24.94 -16.55
N ALA A 308 -8.88 24.75 -16.25
CA ALA A 308 -7.95 25.74 -15.70
C ALA A 308 -8.45 26.45 -14.40
N MET A 309 -9.35 25.84 -13.65
CA MET A 309 -9.82 26.36 -12.38
C MET A 309 -8.97 25.80 -11.24
N PRO A 310 -8.60 26.61 -10.24
CA PRO A 310 -7.85 26.13 -9.09
C PRO A 310 -8.60 25.05 -8.31
N PHE A 311 -7.90 23.97 -7.95
CA PHE A 311 -8.41 22.87 -7.13
C PHE A 311 -7.27 22.19 -6.36
N TYR A 312 -7.64 21.33 -5.41
CA TYR A 312 -6.70 20.48 -4.68
C TYR A 312 -6.98 19.01 -4.98
N VAL A 313 -5.89 18.25 -5.10
CA VAL A 313 -5.94 16.79 -5.05
C VAL A 313 -5.43 16.34 -3.70
N LEU A 314 -6.21 15.51 -3.00
CA LEU A 314 -5.80 14.81 -1.79
C LEU A 314 -5.64 13.33 -2.15
N TYR A 315 -4.45 12.78 -1.91
CA TYR A 315 -4.18 11.35 -2.06
C TYR A 315 -4.11 10.73 -0.66
N LEU A 316 -4.81 9.62 -0.46
CA LEU A 316 -5.01 8.99 0.84
C LEU A 316 -4.50 7.55 0.79
N ASP A 317 -3.79 7.11 1.82
CA ASP A 317 -3.27 5.76 1.94
C ASP A 317 -3.51 5.19 3.34
N ILE A 318 -4.05 3.99 3.41
CA ILE A 318 -4.27 3.28 4.68
C ILE A 318 -2.94 2.81 5.23
N LYS A 319 -2.59 3.26 6.43
CA LYS A 319 -1.34 2.91 7.10
C LYS A 319 -1.24 1.40 7.33
N ASN A 320 -0.14 0.80 6.83
CA ASN A 320 0.16 -0.63 7.01
C ASN A 320 -0.93 -1.60 6.48
N PHE A 321 -1.70 -1.21 5.45
CA PHE A 321 -2.80 -2.03 4.92
C PHE A 321 -2.34 -3.42 4.46
N LYS A 322 -1.14 -3.52 3.88
CA LYS A 322 -0.53 -4.80 3.52
C LYS A 322 -0.39 -5.73 4.73
N ARG A 323 0.09 -5.22 5.88
CA ARG A 323 0.22 -5.98 7.13
C ARG A 323 -1.15 -6.42 7.67
N ILE A 324 -2.17 -5.59 7.52
CA ILE A 324 -3.55 -5.94 7.91
C ILE A 324 -4.02 -7.15 7.09
N ASN A 325 -3.81 -7.13 5.76
CA ASN A 325 -4.13 -8.25 4.89
C ASN A 325 -3.33 -9.52 5.22
N GLU A 326 -2.06 -9.39 5.57
CA GLU A 326 -1.20 -10.52 5.96
C GLU A 326 -1.66 -11.17 7.27
N ILE A 327 -2.10 -10.37 8.24
CA ILE A 327 -2.54 -10.89 9.56
C ILE A 327 -3.98 -11.41 9.52
N HIS A 328 -4.89 -10.68 8.88
CA HIS A 328 -6.32 -10.93 8.95
C HIS A 328 -6.91 -11.54 7.66
N GLY A 329 -6.14 -11.61 6.57
CA GLY A 329 -6.57 -12.09 5.25
C GLY A 329 -7.29 -11.03 4.41
N HIS A 330 -7.24 -11.19 3.07
CA HIS A 330 -7.80 -10.24 2.09
C HIS A 330 -9.28 -9.95 2.29
N SER A 331 -10.10 -10.98 2.60
CA SER A 331 -11.54 -10.79 2.84
C SER A 331 -11.85 -9.83 4.00
N ARG A 332 -10.98 -9.78 5.01
CA ARG A 332 -11.09 -8.81 6.12
C ARG A 332 -10.62 -7.43 5.71
N GLY A 333 -9.55 -7.36 4.91
CA GLY A 333 -9.11 -6.11 4.31
C GLY A 333 -10.19 -5.47 3.46
N ASP A 334 -10.91 -6.26 2.65
CA ASP A 334 -12.03 -5.80 1.84
C ASP A 334 -13.18 -5.26 2.69
N GLN A 335 -13.47 -5.90 3.83
CA GLN A 335 -14.48 -5.42 4.77
C GLN A 335 -14.08 -4.08 5.40
N ILE A 336 -12.81 -3.94 5.81
CA ILE A 336 -12.27 -2.68 6.35
C ILE A 336 -12.35 -1.57 5.30
N ILE A 337 -12.02 -1.85 4.03
CA ILE A 337 -12.12 -0.88 2.93
C ILE A 337 -13.57 -0.40 2.76
N LYS A 338 -14.57 -1.31 2.74
CA LYS A 338 -15.98 -0.94 2.62
C LYS A 338 -16.43 -0.04 3.75
N GLU A 339 -16.16 -0.45 4.98
CA GLU A 339 -16.53 0.32 6.17
C GLU A 339 -15.81 1.67 6.23
N LEU A 340 -14.53 1.73 5.80
CA LEU A 340 -13.78 2.99 5.69
C LEU A 340 -14.46 3.94 4.71
N VAL A 341 -14.85 3.48 3.53
CA VAL A 341 -15.56 4.30 2.54
C VAL A 341 -16.88 4.82 3.10
N GLU A 342 -17.66 3.98 3.78
CA GLU A 342 -18.91 4.39 4.44
C GLU A 342 -18.67 5.48 5.49
N ARG A 343 -17.58 5.41 6.24
CA ARG A 343 -17.20 6.42 7.25
C ARG A 343 -16.69 7.73 6.62
N LEU A 344 -15.92 7.65 5.53
CA LEU A 344 -15.32 8.84 4.90
C LEU A 344 -16.31 9.62 4.02
N THR A 345 -17.18 8.93 3.28
CA THR A 345 -18.10 9.54 2.31
C THR A 345 -18.95 10.70 2.89
N PRO A 346 -19.50 10.62 4.11
CA PRO A 346 -20.29 11.71 4.67
C PRO A 346 -19.52 13.02 4.89
N HIS A 347 -18.20 12.95 4.98
CA HIS A 347 -17.32 14.11 5.20
C HIS A 347 -16.85 14.77 3.90
N VAL A 348 -17.03 14.10 2.77
CA VAL A 348 -16.70 14.66 1.45
C VAL A 348 -17.88 15.46 0.93
N SER A 349 -17.62 16.70 0.50
CA SER A 349 -18.69 17.60 0.02
C SER A 349 -19.31 17.10 -1.30
N PRO A 350 -20.62 17.32 -1.54
CA PRO A 350 -21.31 16.85 -2.75
C PRO A 350 -20.75 17.37 -4.10
N GLY A 351 -19.84 18.33 -4.07
CA GLY A 351 -19.16 18.86 -5.28
C GLY A 351 -17.74 18.35 -5.46
N ASP A 352 -17.23 17.60 -4.50
CA ASP A 352 -15.92 17.00 -4.52
C ASP A 352 -16.02 15.55 -5.04
N MET A 353 -14.99 15.05 -5.71
CA MET A 353 -14.95 13.68 -6.19
C MET A 353 -14.12 12.82 -5.25
N PHE A 354 -14.71 11.75 -4.69
CA PHE A 354 -14.02 10.76 -3.90
C PHE A 354 -13.93 9.45 -4.67
N ALA A 355 -12.72 8.92 -4.85
CA ALA A 355 -12.44 7.76 -5.69
C ALA A 355 -11.49 6.77 -5.00
N ARG A 356 -11.61 5.49 -5.35
CA ARG A 356 -10.64 4.44 -5.01
C ARG A 356 -9.66 4.25 -6.16
N ILE A 357 -8.36 4.38 -5.87
CA ILE A 357 -7.30 4.26 -6.88
C ILE A 357 -6.80 2.82 -6.98
N GLY A 358 -6.75 2.09 -5.85
CA GLY A 358 -6.40 0.67 -5.80
C GLY A 358 -5.98 0.25 -4.39
N GLY A 359 -6.04 -1.03 -4.06
CA GLY A 359 -5.63 -1.52 -2.75
C GLY A 359 -6.27 -0.73 -1.61
N GLY A 360 -5.45 -0.13 -0.76
CA GLY A 360 -5.85 0.78 0.32
C GLY A 360 -5.71 2.26 -0.01
N GLU A 361 -5.65 2.63 -1.29
CA GLU A 361 -5.38 3.98 -1.78
C GLU A 361 -6.65 4.64 -2.32
N PHE A 362 -6.87 5.89 -1.95
CA PHE A 362 -8.00 6.71 -2.37
C PHE A 362 -7.54 8.09 -2.81
N ALA A 363 -8.39 8.80 -3.54
CA ALA A 363 -8.11 10.18 -3.92
C ALA A 363 -9.37 11.05 -3.89
N ILE A 364 -9.19 12.34 -3.59
CA ILE A 364 -10.25 13.34 -3.60
C ILE A 364 -9.82 14.49 -4.49
N ILE A 365 -10.68 14.84 -5.48
CA ILE A 365 -10.56 16.11 -6.20
C ILE A 365 -11.49 17.10 -5.50
N ARG A 366 -10.91 18.12 -4.89
CA ARG A 366 -11.66 19.16 -4.20
C ARG A 366 -11.78 20.38 -5.07
N GLN A 367 -12.95 20.53 -5.69
CA GLN A 367 -13.29 21.65 -6.55
C GLN A 367 -13.88 22.79 -5.70
N LYS A 368 -13.55 24.00 -5.98
CA LYS A 368 -13.97 25.33 -5.48
C LYS A 368 -12.81 26.09 -4.84
N THR A 369 -12.99 27.39 -4.65
CA THR A 369 -12.08 28.30 -3.94
C THR A 369 -11.85 27.88 -2.49
N VAL A 370 -11.13 26.77 -2.30
CA VAL A 370 -10.83 26.17 -0.99
C VAL A 370 -9.44 26.66 -0.58
N THR A 371 -9.29 27.01 0.67
CA THR A 371 -7.98 27.35 1.25
C THR A 371 -7.24 26.07 1.66
N GLU A 372 -5.92 26.15 1.75
CA GLU A 372 -5.07 25.07 2.26
C GLU A 372 -5.53 24.60 3.65
N GLN A 373 -5.90 25.55 4.54
CA GLN A 373 -6.42 25.22 5.86
C GLN A 373 -7.70 24.36 5.81
N GLN A 374 -8.60 24.64 4.88
CA GLN A 374 -9.83 23.84 4.72
C GLN A 374 -9.53 22.42 4.20
N CYS A 375 -8.43 22.23 3.47
CA CYS A 375 -7.96 20.89 3.09
C CYS A 375 -7.34 20.17 4.29
N VAL A 376 -6.60 20.88 5.15
CA VAL A 376 -6.09 20.35 6.43
C VAL A 376 -7.24 19.91 7.33
N ASP A 377 -8.25 20.75 7.48
CA ASP A 377 -9.43 20.49 8.33
C ASP A 377 -10.19 19.25 7.83
N LEU A 378 -10.40 19.14 6.51
CA LEU A 378 -11.00 17.95 5.92
C LEU A 378 -10.12 16.73 6.19
N GLY A 379 -8.82 16.81 5.91
CA GLY A 379 -7.89 15.71 6.09
C GLY A 379 -7.85 15.21 7.54
N ASN A 380 -7.83 16.12 8.52
CA ASN A 380 -7.90 15.76 9.94
C ASN A 380 -9.24 15.07 10.27
N THR A 381 -10.36 15.56 9.74
CA THR A 381 -11.68 14.93 9.91
C THR A 381 -11.70 13.51 9.35
N LEU A 382 -11.10 13.30 8.18
CA LEU A 382 -11.00 11.97 7.55
C LEU A 382 -10.08 11.03 8.37
N ILE A 383 -8.97 11.54 8.93
CA ILE A 383 -8.08 10.79 9.81
C ILE A 383 -8.81 10.37 11.08
N ASP A 384 -9.54 11.28 11.72
CA ASP A 384 -10.31 11.00 12.93
C ASP A 384 -11.42 9.96 12.68
N ALA A 385 -12.09 10.04 11.54
CA ALA A 385 -13.09 9.04 11.14
C ALA A 385 -12.47 7.67 10.88
N ALA A 386 -11.27 7.61 10.29
CA ALA A 386 -10.54 6.39 10.01
C ALA A 386 -9.97 5.72 11.26
N THR A 387 -9.57 6.49 12.28
CA THR A 387 -8.98 5.97 13.53
C THR A 387 -10.00 5.32 14.48
N GLN A 388 -11.29 5.45 14.22
CA GLN A 388 -12.31 4.73 15.00
C GLN A 388 -12.15 3.22 14.84
N PRO A 389 -12.22 2.42 15.93
CA PRO A 389 -12.02 0.97 15.86
C PRO A 389 -12.93 0.28 14.84
N PHE A 390 -12.38 -0.64 14.07
CA PHE A 390 -13.11 -1.52 13.16
C PHE A 390 -13.38 -2.84 13.86
N TYR A 391 -14.66 -3.19 14.04
CA TYR A 391 -15.07 -4.41 14.72
C TYR A 391 -15.17 -5.57 13.73
N LEU A 392 -14.31 -6.57 13.93
CA LEU A 392 -14.32 -7.78 13.12
C LEU A 392 -15.34 -8.81 13.66
N PRO A 393 -15.93 -9.68 12.80
CA PRO A 393 -16.96 -10.65 13.21
C PRO A 393 -16.53 -11.65 14.31
N ASN A 394 -15.22 -11.80 14.54
CA ASN A 394 -14.67 -12.63 15.62
C ASN A 394 -14.60 -11.90 16.99
N GLY A 395 -15.10 -10.67 17.08
CA GLY A 395 -15.07 -9.85 18.29
C GLY A 395 -13.76 -9.12 18.53
N THR A 396 -12.75 -9.27 17.66
CA THR A 396 -11.53 -8.46 17.73
C THR A 396 -11.76 -7.10 17.06
N HIS A 397 -11.04 -6.08 17.50
CA HIS A 397 -11.03 -4.77 16.83
C HIS A 397 -9.68 -4.53 16.17
N CYS A 398 -9.70 -3.77 15.09
CA CYS A 398 -8.53 -3.31 14.36
C CYS A 398 -8.56 -1.79 14.29
N GLU A 399 -7.45 -1.16 14.62
CA GLU A 399 -7.26 0.28 14.42
C GLU A 399 -6.44 0.51 13.16
N ILE A 400 -6.88 1.43 12.33
CA ILE A 400 -6.16 1.84 11.12
C ILE A 400 -5.81 3.32 11.20
N GLY A 401 -4.70 3.68 10.58
CA GLY A 401 -4.32 5.07 10.34
C GLY A 401 -4.51 5.44 8.88
N LEU A 402 -4.60 6.73 8.60
CA LEU A 402 -4.69 7.27 7.26
C LEU A 402 -3.60 8.33 7.07
N ASN A 403 -2.80 8.21 6.02
CA ASN A 403 -1.85 9.22 5.60
C ASN A 403 -2.42 9.97 4.40
N ILE A 404 -2.33 11.29 4.41
CA ILE A 404 -2.92 12.13 3.37
C ILE A 404 -1.84 13.06 2.82
N GLY A 405 -1.68 13.05 1.49
CA GLY A 405 -0.86 13.98 0.74
C GLY A 405 -1.73 14.88 -0.12
N ALA A 406 -1.40 16.15 -0.19
CA ALA A 406 -2.15 17.14 -0.97
C ALA A 406 -1.27 17.91 -1.93
N ALA A 407 -1.78 18.19 -3.14
CA ALA A 407 -1.17 19.06 -4.12
C ALA A 407 -2.22 19.98 -4.74
N SER A 408 -1.82 21.16 -5.16
CA SER A 408 -2.68 22.24 -5.66
C SER A 408 -2.41 22.55 -7.12
N PHE A 409 -3.48 22.59 -7.93
CA PHE A 409 -3.43 23.09 -9.30
C PHE A 409 -3.89 24.57 -9.34
N PRO A 410 -3.26 25.45 -10.11
CA PRO A 410 -2.03 25.27 -10.92
C PRO A 410 -0.74 25.59 -10.16
N ARG A 411 -0.79 25.80 -8.83
CA ARG A 411 0.37 26.26 -8.02
C ARG A 411 1.54 25.28 -8.07
N ASP A 412 1.25 24.00 -7.93
CA ASP A 412 2.28 22.97 -7.76
C ASP A 412 2.60 22.26 -9.10
N ALA A 413 1.63 22.10 -10.00
CA ALA A 413 1.81 21.46 -11.31
C ALA A 413 0.85 22.02 -12.37
N ASP A 414 1.24 21.87 -13.65
CA ASP A 414 0.46 22.31 -14.81
C ASP A 414 -0.31 21.17 -15.49
N ASP A 415 -0.04 19.91 -15.12
CA ASP A 415 -0.66 18.71 -15.68
C ASP A 415 -1.11 17.73 -14.59
N ALA A 416 -2.01 16.83 -14.96
CA ALA A 416 -2.64 15.89 -14.05
C ALA A 416 -1.66 14.84 -13.48
N GLU A 417 -0.73 14.35 -14.31
CA GLU A 417 0.23 13.32 -13.94
C GLU A 417 1.22 13.85 -12.91
N THR A 418 1.78 15.02 -13.17
CA THR A 418 2.70 15.70 -12.24
C THR A 418 1.99 16.05 -10.93
N LEU A 419 0.73 16.51 -10.98
CA LEU A 419 -0.04 16.84 -9.79
C LEU A 419 -0.26 15.61 -8.90
N MET A 420 -0.64 14.48 -9.49
CA MET A 420 -0.79 13.21 -8.75
C MET A 420 0.51 12.72 -8.16
N LYS A 421 1.60 12.80 -8.92
CA LYS A 421 2.94 12.45 -8.44
C LYS A 421 3.35 13.30 -7.23
N PHE A 422 2.99 14.57 -7.21
CA PHE A 422 3.30 15.45 -6.08
C PHE A 422 2.41 15.18 -4.87
N ALA A 423 1.14 14.82 -5.07
CA ALA A 423 0.27 14.38 -3.98
C ALA A 423 0.77 13.05 -3.36
N ASP A 424 1.20 12.08 -4.18
CA ASP A 424 1.78 10.82 -3.72
C ASP A 424 3.09 11.04 -2.95
N LEU A 425 3.96 11.95 -3.44
CA LEU A 425 5.19 12.35 -2.74
C LEU A 425 4.88 12.93 -1.35
N ALA A 426 3.82 13.70 -1.23
CA ALA A 426 3.37 14.23 0.05
C ALA A 426 2.86 13.11 0.98
N VAL A 427 2.15 12.08 0.46
CA VAL A 427 1.79 10.87 1.24
C VAL A 427 3.03 10.13 1.73
N PHE A 428 4.02 9.95 0.86
CA PHE A 428 5.28 9.30 1.24
C PHE A 428 5.95 9.99 2.43
N ASN A 429 5.92 11.32 2.47
CA ASN A 429 6.43 12.07 3.62
C ASN A 429 5.52 11.97 4.85
N ALA A 430 4.19 11.92 4.66
CA ALA A 430 3.26 11.68 5.76
C ALA A 430 3.49 10.31 6.42
N LYS A 431 3.89 9.28 5.67
CA LYS A 431 4.21 7.93 6.17
C LYS A 431 5.42 7.91 7.12
N LYS A 432 6.34 8.88 7.03
CA LYS A 432 7.49 8.98 7.95
C LYS A 432 7.10 9.45 9.35
N ALA A 433 5.96 10.15 9.47
CA ALA A 433 5.45 10.55 10.77
C ALA A 433 4.92 9.32 11.53
N SER A 434 5.20 9.24 12.83
CA SER A 434 4.70 8.17 13.69
C SER A 434 3.17 8.16 13.78
N LYS A 435 2.54 9.34 13.65
CA LYS A 435 1.08 9.52 13.64
C LYS A 435 0.56 9.78 12.23
N SER A 436 -0.72 9.48 11.99
CA SER A 436 -1.44 9.89 10.80
C SER A 436 -1.40 11.42 10.64
N SER A 437 -1.15 11.90 9.43
CA SER A 437 -0.97 13.34 9.19
C SER A 437 -1.38 13.73 7.78
N VAL A 438 -1.68 15.01 7.60
CA VAL A 438 -1.90 15.65 6.31
C VAL A 438 -0.63 16.40 5.94
N GLN A 439 -0.07 16.11 4.77
CA GLN A 439 1.12 16.80 4.25
C GLN A 439 0.81 17.44 2.89
N PHE A 440 1.26 18.66 2.70
CA PHE A 440 1.17 19.35 1.42
C PHE A 440 2.47 19.22 0.66
N TYR A 441 2.37 19.06 -0.65
CA TYR A 441 3.53 19.16 -1.50
C TYR A 441 4.22 20.51 -1.32
N SER A 442 5.52 20.48 -1.28
CA SER A 442 6.38 21.66 -1.39
C SER A 442 7.68 21.29 -2.13
N GLN A 443 8.33 22.27 -2.73
CA GLN A 443 9.61 22.03 -3.40
C GLN A 443 10.65 21.43 -2.43
N ALA A 444 10.65 21.87 -1.18
CA ALA A 444 11.53 21.32 -0.14
C ALA A 444 11.28 19.80 0.11
N LEU A 445 10.02 19.34 0.05
CA LEU A 445 9.70 17.92 0.15
C LEU A 445 10.20 17.11 -1.05
N LYS A 446 10.11 17.68 -2.25
CA LYS A 446 10.66 17.05 -3.46
C LYS A 446 12.18 16.90 -3.35
N ASP A 447 12.86 17.98 -2.98
CA ASP A 447 14.31 18.00 -2.82
C ASP A 447 14.76 17.00 -1.73
N ALA A 448 14.06 16.95 -0.59
CA ALA A 448 14.32 15.99 0.47
C ALA A 448 14.11 14.52 0.02
N SER A 449 13.05 14.26 -0.77
CA SER A 449 12.80 12.90 -1.29
C SER A 449 13.84 12.48 -2.33
N GLN A 450 14.24 13.41 -3.18
CA GLN A 450 15.31 13.16 -4.16
C GLN A 450 16.64 12.89 -3.46
N ARG A 451 16.91 13.63 -2.38
CA ARG A 451 18.08 13.43 -1.53
C ARG A 451 18.11 12.03 -0.90
N ILE A 452 16.97 11.54 -0.41
CA ILE A 452 16.88 10.19 0.16
C ILE A 452 17.21 9.12 -0.88
N ILE A 453 16.65 9.21 -2.10
CA ILE A 453 16.94 8.27 -3.18
C ILE A 453 18.42 8.30 -3.57
N GLU A 454 19.00 9.50 -3.64
CA GLU A 454 20.43 9.67 -3.91
C GLU A 454 21.28 8.99 -2.84
N LEU A 455 20.98 9.24 -1.56
CA LEU A 455 21.71 8.64 -0.44
C LEU A 455 21.50 7.13 -0.34
N GLU A 456 20.30 6.62 -0.62
CA GLU A 456 20.01 5.18 -0.69
C GLU A 456 20.91 4.48 -1.72
N ASN A 457 20.97 5.02 -2.94
CA ASN A 457 21.84 4.47 -3.99
C ASN A 457 23.33 4.56 -3.61
N ALA A 458 23.77 5.65 -3.01
CA ALA A 458 25.15 5.81 -2.58
C ALA A 458 25.53 4.87 -1.43
N LEU A 459 24.61 4.62 -0.49
CA LEU A 459 24.83 3.71 0.65
C LEU A 459 25.13 2.27 0.21
N GLN A 460 24.54 1.79 -0.89
CA GLN A 460 24.75 0.42 -1.40
C GLN A 460 26.24 0.14 -1.67
N THR A 461 27.00 1.14 -2.06
CA THR A 461 28.42 1.00 -2.41
C THR A 461 29.37 1.58 -1.37
N ALA A 462 28.87 2.31 -0.37
CA ALA A 462 29.67 3.03 0.60
C ALA A 462 30.67 2.14 1.39
N ILE A 463 30.27 0.89 1.71
CA ILE A 463 31.15 -0.08 2.40
C ILE A 463 32.32 -0.47 1.49
N THR A 464 32.04 -0.83 0.24
CA THR A 464 33.05 -1.28 -0.75
C THR A 464 33.98 -0.14 -1.16
N ASN A 465 33.46 1.08 -1.17
CA ASN A 465 34.22 2.29 -1.47
C ASN A 465 35.06 2.82 -0.29
N HIS A 466 34.99 2.18 0.90
CA HIS A 466 35.66 2.62 2.12
C HIS A 466 35.27 4.05 2.55
N GLU A 467 34.01 4.43 2.37
CA GLU A 467 33.52 5.77 2.70
C GLU A 467 33.16 5.94 4.18
N PHE A 468 33.11 4.84 4.95
CA PHE A 468 32.80 4.88 6.38
C PHE A 468 34.04 5.00 7.25
N GLU A 469 33.92 5.79 8.30
CA GLU A 469 34.93 5.98 9.33
C GLU A 469 34.28 5.96 10.73
N LEU A 470 34.98 5.42 11.73
CA LEU A 470 34.53 5.49 13.12
C LEU A 470 35.30 6.60 13.85
N PHE A 471 34.55 7.52 14.44
CA PHE A 471 35.05 8.49 15.41
C PHE A 471 34.78 7.96 16.82
N LEU A 472 35.68 8.26 17.76
CA LEU A 472 35.59 7.83 19.14
C LEU A 472 35.35 9.04 20.05
N GLN A 473 34.29 8.99 20.86
CA GLN A 473 34.04 9.99 21.90
C GLN A 473 34.32 9.41 23.28
N PRO A 474 35.26 10.01 24.05
CA PRO A 474 35.65 9.47 25.34
C PRO A 474 34.52 9.60 26.39
N MET A 475 34.37 8.56 27.20
CA MET A 475 33.60 8.56 28.44
C MET A 475 34.53 8.56 29.64
N LEU A 476 34.33 9.55 30.49
CA LEU A 476 35.18 9.80 31.64
C LEU A 476 34.56 9.22 32.92
N ASP A 477 35.32 8.49 33.68
CA ASP A 477 34.93 8.11 35.05
C ASP A 477 34.98 9.35 35.96
N LEU A 478 33.84 9.74 36.50
CA LEU A 478 33.69 10.97 37.26
C LEU A 478 34.42 10.94 38.61
N THR A 479 34.79 9.75 39.12
CA THR A 479 35.52 9.59 40.37
C THR A 479 37.01 9.69 40.17
N SER A 480 37.56 8.96 39.21
CA SER A 480 38.98 8.88 38.96
C SER A 480 39.51 9.92 37.94
N GLY A 481 38.62 10.48 37.13
CA GLY A 481 38.97 11.31 35.99
C GLY A 481 39.66 10.56 34.83
N THR A 482 39.61 9.22 34.84
CA THR A 482 40.21 8.39 33.79
C THR A 482 39.23 8.07 32.68
N ILE A 483 39.76 7.87 31.45
CA ILE A 483 38.97 7.41 30.32
C ILE A 483 38.92 5.87 30.39
N LEU A 484 37.77 5.31 30.66
CA LEU A 484 37.54 3.87 30.73
C LEU A 484 36.85 3.29 29.48
N GLN A 485 36.08 4.11 28.79
CA GLN A 485 35.24 3.73 27.69
C GLN A 485 35.16 4.84 26.64
N ALA A 486 34.81 4.50 25.41
CA ALA A 486 34.49 5.47 24.37
C ALA A 486 33.37 4.96 23.46
N GLU A 487 32.54 5.85 22.99
CA GLU A 487 31.49 5.52 22.03
C GLU A 487 32.04 5.59 20.60
N ALA A 488 31.79 4.55 19.81
CA ALA A 488 32.15 4.50 18.39
C ALA A 488 31.00 5.06 17.55
N LEU A 489 31.23 6.23 17.02
CA LEU A 489 30.27 7.01 16.26
C LEU A 489 30.58 6.93 14.77
N LEU A 490 29.67 6.37 13.98
CA LEU A 490 29.81 6.22 12.54
C LEU A 490 29.78 7.57 11.84
N ARG A 491 30.67 7.74 10.85
CA ARG A 491 30.75 8.91 9.95
C ARG A 491 30.80 8.41 8.52
N TRP A 492 30.05 9.06 7.65
CA TRP A 492 30.06 8.75 6.23
C TRP A 492 30.70 9.91 5.45
N ASN A 493 31.87 9.65 4.88
CA ASN A 493 32.64 10.59 4.06
C ASN A 493 32.61 10.09 2.62
N ARG A 494 31.79 10.70 1.77
CA ARG A 494 31.67 10.32 0.35
C ARG A 494 32.96 10.65 -0.42
N LEU A 495 33.19 9.93 -1.52
CA LEU A 495 34.34 10.14 -2.40
C LEU A 495 34.37 11.53 -3.03
N ASP A 496 33.23 12.19 -3.20
CA ASP A 496 33.12 13.59 -3.67
C ASP A 496 33.49 14.64 -2.63
N GLY A 497 33.82 14.21 -1.39
CA GLY A 497 34.20 15.05 -0.28
C GLY A 497 33.03 15.53 0.59
N GLU A 498 31.78 15.16 0.27
CA GLU A 498 30.63 15.46 1.11
C GLU A 498 30.64 14.58 2.37
N ARG A 499 30.32 15.19 3.52
CA ARG A 499 30.16 14.49 4.81
C ARG A 499 28.68 14.41 5.14
N ILE A 500 28.15 13.19 5.22
CA ILE A 500 26.75 12.94 5.53
C ILE A 500 26.61 12.67 7.04
N GLY A 501 25.68 13.37 7.68
CA GLY A 501 25.41 13.19 9.11
C GLY A 501 24.70 11.86 9.41
N PRO A 502 24.97 11.25 10.58
CA PRO A 502 24.26 10.03 11.01
C PRO A 502 22.74 10.19 11.01
N ASP A 503 22.24 11.34 11.42
CA ASP A 503 20.81 11.66 11.48
C ASP A 503 20.13 11.62 10.08
N GLU A 504 20.93 11.80 9.00
CA GLU A 504 20.43 11.77 7.64
C GLU A 504 20.46 10.35 7.05
N PHE A 505 21.58 9.59 7.21
CA PHE A 505 21.72 8.31 6.50
C PHE A 505 21.34 7.08 7.34
N ILE A 506 21.41 7.10 8.67
CA ILE A 506 21.03 5.94 9.50
C ILE A 506 19.55 5.56 9.31
N PRO A 507 18.58 6.52 9.33
CA PRO A 507 17.19 6.19 9.05
C PRO A 507 16.97 5.56 7.67
N ILE A 508 17.72 5.99 6.65
CA ILE A 508 17.67 5.43 5.30
C ILE A 508 18.23 4.00 5.31
N ALA A 509 19.38 3.79 5.96
CA ALA A 509 19.98 2.47 6.09
C ALA A 509 19.06 1.48 6.83
N GLU A 510 18.33 1.96 7.84
CA GLU A 510 17.34 1.16 8.55
C GLU A 510 16.13 0.80 7.66
N GLN A 511 15.57 1.77 6.93
CA GLN A 511 14.45 1.53 6.04
C GLN A 511 14.77 0.54 4.91
N THR A 512 15.96 0.63 4.35
CA THR A 512 16.42 -0.21 3.24
C THR A 512 16.99 -1.57 3.69
N GLY A 513 17.34 -1.72 4.98
CA GLY A 513 18.02 -2.91 5.50
C GLY A 513 19.55 -2.85 5.41
N LEU A 514 20.10 -1.84 4.76
CA LEU A 514 21.56 -1.64 4.65
C LEU A 514 22.24 -1.41 6.01
N ILE A 515 21.47 -1.10 7.05
CA ILE A 515 21.99 -0.98 8.42
C ILE A 515 22.61 -2.29 8.93
N VAL A 516 22.17 -3.47 8.41
CA VAL A 516 22.71 -4.78 8.82
C VAL A 516 24.15 -4.96 8.35
N PRO A 517 24.50 -4.86 7.04
CA PRO A 517 25.89 -4.92 6.61
C PRO A 517 26.74 -3.78 7.15
N ILE A 518 26.20 -2.55 7.28
CA ILE A 518 26.90 -1.43 7.90
C ILE A 518 27.25 -1.73 9.35
N GLY A 519 26.32 -2.26 10.14
CA GLY A 519 26.55 -2.61 11.54
C GLY A 519 27.55 -3.74 11.72
N LYS A 520 27.57 -4.74 10.82
CA LYS A 520 28.64 -5.75 10.79
C LYS A 520 30.00 -5.10 10.57
N TRP A 521 30.10 -4.20 9.62
CA TRP A 521 31.34 -3.44 9.40
C TRP A 521 31.75 -2.64 10.64
N VAL A 522 30.82 -1.94 11.30
CA VAL A 522 31.07 -1.15 12.52
C VAL A 522 31.61 -2.04 13.65
N ILE A 523 30.97 -3.18 13.92
CA ILE A 523 31.43 -4.14 14.96
C ILE A 523 32.83 -4.67 14.66
N SER A 524 33.09 -5.08 13.41
CA SER A 524 34.42 -5.56 13.01
C SER A 524 35.47 -4.47 13.22
N ARG A 525 35.17 -3.25 12.76
CA ARG A 525 36.10 -2.12 12.86
C ARG A 525 36.36 -1.69 14.31
N ALA A 526 35.33 -1.71 15.16
CA ALA A 526 35.48 -1.45 16.61
C ALA A 526 36.39 -2.49 17.28
N CYS A 527 36.22 -3.79 16.96
CA CYS A 527 37.10 -4.85 17.45
C CYS A 527 38.55 -4.69 17.01
N GLU A 528 38.81 -4.27 15.76
CA GLU A 528 40.15 -3.97 15.27
C GLU A 528 40.80 -2.74 16.01
N MET A 529 39.98 -1.71 16.28
CA MET A 529 40.42 -0.54 17.03
C MET A 529 40.79 -0.92 18.48
N ILE A 530 39.95 -1.75 19.16
CA ILE A 530 40.24 -2.28 20.50
C ILE A 530 41.57 -3.04 20.49
N SER A 531 41.77 -3.94 19.53
CA SER A 531 43.01 -4.69 19.38
C SER A 531 44.24 -3.77 19.24
N THR A 532 44.09 -2.73 18.40
CA THR A 532 45.15 -1.71 18.21
C THR A 532 45.44 -0.92 19.50
N LEU A 533 44.41 -0.53 20.24
CA LEU A 533 44.55 0.13 21.55
C LEU A 533 45.29 -0.76 22.55
N ASN A 534 44.94 -2.04 22.64
CA ASN A 534 45.62 -3.01 23.51
C ASN A 534 47.12 -3.15 23.14
N HIS A 535 47.46 -3.22 21.87
CA HIS A 535 48.86 -3.25 21.44
C HIS A 535 49.65 -1.98 21.79
N ARG A 536 48.95 -0.84 21.91
CA ARG A 536 49.55 0.43 22.38
C ARG A 536 49.56 0.58 23.91
N GLY A 537 49.09 -0.41 24.65
CA GLY A 537 49.08 -0.43 26.12
C GLY A 537 47.90 0.32 26.73
N HIS A 538 46.85 0.63 25.94
CA HIS A 538 45.63 1.27 26.42
C HIS A 538 44.50 0.23 26.53
N SER A 539 44.00 0.01 27.73
CA SER A 539 42.77 -0.81 27.92
C SER A 539 41.55 0.11 27.95
N CYS A 540 40.87 0.22 26.82
CA CYS A 540 39.66 1.02 26.66
C CYS A 540 38.53 0.17 26.10
N LYS A 541 37.32 0.27 26.67
CA LYS A 541 36.13 -0.36 26.16
C LYS A 541 35.52 0.49 25.04
N LEU A 542 35.06 -0.11 23.96
CA LEU A 542 34.32 0.61 22.92
C LEU A 542 32.87 0.19 22.89
N SER A 543 31.96 1.18 22.92
CA SER A 543 30.53 1.00 22.76
C SER A 543 30.15 1.18 21.28
N VAL A 544 29.24 0.32 20.82
CA VAL A 544 28.72 0.32 19.45
C VAL A 544 27.22 0.32 19.50
N ASN A 545 26.59 1.26 18.82
CA ASN A 545 25.15 1.35 18.68
C ASN A 545 24.58 0.21 17.82
N LEU A 546 23.49 -0.39 18.26
CA LEU A 546 22.82 -1.53 17.62
C LEU A 546 21.39 -1.18 17.26
N SER A 547 21.07 -1.20 15.95
CA SER A 547 19.74 -0.90 15.44
C SER A 547 18.74 -2.06 15.73
N PRO A 548 17.43 -1.75 15.90
CA PRO A 548 16.36 -2.74 16.02
C PRO A 548 16.35 -3.80 14.89
N ARG A 549 16.71 -3.39 13.69
CA ARG A 549 16.76 -4.28 12.53
C ARG A 549 17.90 -5.29 12.59
N GLN A 550 19.05 -4.89 13.11
CA GLN A 550 20.19 -5.79 13.33
C GLN A 550 19.90 -6.85 14.37
N ILE A 551 19.10 -6.55 15.41
CA ILE A 551 18.67 -7.51 16.45
C ILE A 551 17.86 -8.67 15.82
N SER A 552 17.20 -8.42 14.71
CA SER A 552 16.44 -9.43 13.98
C SER A 552 17.31 -10.32 13.09
N ASP A 553 18.59 -9.98 12.88
CA ASP A 553 19.55 -10.79 12.10
C ASP A 553 19.95 -12.05 12.87
N ARG A 554 19.61 -13.23 12.36
CA ARG A 554 19.91 -14.54 12.96
C ARG A 554 21.41 -14.80 13.12
N HIS A 555 22.25 -14.18 12.29
CA HIS A 555 23.68 -14.38 12.25
C HIS A 555 24.46 -13.35 13.07
N LEU A 556 23.79 -12.37 13.69
CA LEU A 556 24.44 -11.31 14.46
C LEU A 556 25.32 -11.87 15.59
N LEU A 557 24.81 -12.83 16.37
CA LEU A 557 25.54 -13.42 17.51
C LEU A 557 26.81 -14.15 17.07
N GLU A 558 26.74 -14.93 15.97
CA GLU A 558 27.90 -15.61 15.42
C GLU A 558 28.91 -14.63 14.86
N PHE A 559 28.43 -13.58 14.22
CA PHE A 559 29.29 -12.50 13.69
C PHE A 559 30.04 -11.79 14.81
N ILE A 560 29.36 -11.41 15.91
CA ILE A 560 30.01 -10.79 17.09
C ILE A 560 31.09 -11.72 17.66
N ARG A 561 30.77 -13.02 17.85
CA ARG A 561 31.71 -14.02 18.34
C ARG A 561 32.93 -14.11 17.43
N GLY A 562 32.74 -14.22 16.13
CA GLY A 562 33.81 -14.29 15.14
C GLY A 562 34.68 -13.02 15.14
N SER A 563 34.08 -11.82 15.21
CA SER A 563 34.83 -10.55 15.24
C SER A 563 35.73 -10.43 16.50
N ILE A 564 35.24 -10.84 17.65
CA ILE A 564 36.02 -10.85 18.91
C ILE A 564 37.21 -11.83 18.79
N GLN A 565 36.96 -13.04 18.29
CA GLN A 565 38.00 -14.04 18.12
C GLN A 565 39.06 -13.64 17.10
N ASN A 566 38.64 -13.11 15.94
CA ASN A 566 39.57 -12.68 14.88
C ASN A 566 40.45 -11.50 15.31
N SER A 567 39.92 -10.58 16.10
CA SER A 567 40.65 -9.41 16.59
C SER A 567 41.44 -9.68 17.89
N HIS A 568 41.33 -10.87 18.49
CA HIS A 568 42.02 -11.31 19.70
C HIS A 568 41.77 -10.37 20.88
N ILE A 569 40.56 -9.85 21.02
CA ILE A 569 40.19 -8.92 22.12
C ILE A 569 39.49 -9.68 23.25
N GLN A 570 39.49 -9.05 24.46
CA GLN A 570 38.66 -9.56 25.54
C GLN A 570 37.21 -9.15 25.27
N PRO A 571 36.22 -10.05 25.37
CA PRO A 571 34.83 -9.73 25.10
C PRO A 571 34.29 -8.54 25.92
N ALA A 572 34.74 -8.39 27.16
CA ALA A 572 34.36 -7.27 28.06
C ALA A 572 34.81 -5.88 27.58
N GLN A 573 35.69 -5.81 26.55
CA GLN A 573 36.09 -4.55 25.93
C GLN A 573 35.12 -4.08 24.84
N LEU A 574 34.17 -4.90 24.42
CA LEU A 574 33.09 -4.50 23.52
C LEU A 574 31.81 -4.29 24.35
N ASP A 575 31.13 -3.19 24.08
CA ASP A 575 29.82 -2.85 24.65
C ASP A 575 28.83 -2.62 23.55
N LEU A 576 27.60 -3.11 23.68
CA LEU A 576 26.53 -2.93 22.69
C LEU A 576 25.46 -2.00 23.27
N GLU A 577 25.16 -0.92 22.58
CA GLU A 577 24.18 0.07 23.00
C GLU A 577 22.87 -0.10 22.23
N LEU A 578 21.76 -0.15 22.95
CA LEU A 578 20.41 -0.28 22.42
C LEU A 578 19.53 0.85 22.94
N THR A 579 18.75 1.48 22.07
CA THR A 579 17.79 2.49 22.50
C THR A 579 16.62 1.87 23.29
N GLU A 580 16.06 2.64 24.23
CA GLU A 580 14.93 2.23 25.06
C GLU A 580 13.72 1.69 24.24
N GLY A 581 13.43 2.32 23.10
CA GLY A 581 12.28 1.96 22.27
C GLY A 581 12.30 0.52 21.72
N VAL A 582 13.47 -0.06 21.54
CA VAL A 582 13.66 -1.42 21.03
C VAL A 582 13.08 -2.48 21.96
N LEU A 583 13.05 -2.18 23.27
CA LEU A 583 12.60 -3.10 24.31
C LEU A 583 11.09 -3.34 24.28
N VAL A 584 10.31 -2.38 23.74
CA VAL A 584 8.85 -2.44 23.72
C VAL A 584 8.33 -3.34 22.59
N ASP A 585 8.97 -3.26 21.41
CA ASP A 585 8.45 -3.89 20.18
C ASP A 585 8.76 -5.41 20.10
N ASN A 586 9.87 -5.90 20.68
CA ASN A 586 10.34 -7.27 20.49
C ASN A 586 11.03 -7.86 21.73
N TYR A 587 10.43 -7.70 22.91
CA TYR A 587 11.04 -8.07 24.21
C TYR A 587 11.69 -9.47 24.24
N ASP A 588 10.99 -10.52 23.79
CA ASP A 588 11.49 -11.90 23.90
C ASP A 588 12.74 -12.13 23.03
N LYS A 589 12.78 -11.56 21.83
CA LYS A 589 13.95 -11.67 20.93
C LYS A 589 15.14 -10.89 21.49
N VAL A 590 14.89 -9.69 21.98
CA VAL A 590 15.91 -8.83 22.60
C VAL A 590 16.47 -9.53 23.84
N GLN A 591 15.64 -10.03 24.74
CA GLN A 591 16.06 -10.74 25.94
C GLN A 591 16.93 -11.96 25.61
N PHE A 592 16.51 -12.74 24.61
CA PHE A 592 17.30 -13.89 24.16
C PHE A 592 18.69 -13.45 23.65
N LEU A 593 18.74 -12.50 22.72
CA LEU A 593 20.00 -11.99 22.19
C LEU A 593 20.92 -11.45 23.27
N LEU A 594 20.42 -10.58 24.16
CA LEU A 594 21.22 -9.99 25.24
C LEU A 594 21.74 -11.06 26.22
N THR A 595 20.96 -12.09 26.48
CA THR A 595 21.39 -13.22 27.32
C THR A 595 22.57 -13.96 26.67
N GLU A 596 22.51 -14.22 25.37
CA GLU A 596 23.59 -14.90 24.65
C GLU A 596 24.84 -14.01 24.50
N VAL A 597 24.66 -12.73 24.21
CA VAL A 597 25.74 -11.73 24.15
C VAL A 597 26.48 -11.65 25.49
N ARG A 598 25.75 -11.63 26.60
CA ARG A 598 26.35 -11.61 27.94
C ARG A 598 27.10 -12.89 28.29
N LYS A 599 26.61 -14.05 27.83
CA LYS A 599 27.35 -15.32 27.96
C LYS A 599 28.70 -15.30 27.25
N LEU A 600 28.83 -14.51 26.17
CA LEU A 600 30.12 -14.27 25.51
C LEU A 600 31.03 -13.38 26.34
N GLY A 601 30.52 -12.65 27.33
CA GLY A 601 31.24 -11.68 28.13
C GLY A 601 31.22 -10.25 27.59
N VAL A 602 30.42 -9.96 26.58
CA VAL A 602 30.20 -8.62 26.01
C VAL A 602 29.26 -7.83 26.91
N SER A 603 29.54 -6.54 27.14
CA SER A 603 28.70 -5.64 27.94
C SER A 603 27.52 -5.14 27.13
N VAL A 604 26.45 -4.72 27.81
CA VAL A 604 25.25 -4.15 27.20
C VAL A 604 24.84 -2.88 27.92
N SER A 605 24.55 -1.84 27.15
CA SER A 605 24.07 -0.53 27.63
C SER A 605 22.70 -0.21 27.02
N ILE A 606 21.83 0.41 27.81
CA ILE A 606 20.57 0.99 27.30
C ILE A 606 20.78 2.47 27.09
N ASP A 607 20.52 2.92 25.86
CA ASP A 607 20.68 4.29 25.40
C ASP A 607 19.38 5.09 25.40
N ASP A 608 19.46 6.44 25.36
CA ASP A 608 18.34 7.39 25.36
C ASP A 608 17.34 7.17 26.49
N PHE A 609 17.83 6.72 27.68
CA PHE A 609 16.95 6.33 28.78
C PHE A 609 16.20 7.52 29.39
N GLY A 610 14.88 7.38 29.53
CA GLY A 610 13.96 8.37 30.08
C GLY A 610 13.13 9.11 29.03
N THR A 611 13.40 8.94 27.74
CA THR A 611 12.61 9.54 26.65
C THR A 611 11.42 8.68 26.22
N GLY A 612 11.36 7.40 26.67
CA GLY A 612 10.37 6.41 26.28
C GLY A 612 9.48 5.92 27.44
N TYR A 613 8.69 4.88 27.20
CA TYR A 613 7.77 4.23 28.13
C TYR A 613 8.34 2.92 28.69
N SER A 614 9.56 2.89 29.23
CA SER A 614 10.05 1.65 29.81
C SER A 614 9.33 1.27 31.09
N SER A 615 8.72 0.10 31.10
CA SER A 615 8.25 -0.50 32.33
C SER A 615 9.46 -0.98 33.15
N LEU A 616 9.63 -0.47 34.36
CA LEU A 616 10.64 -0.92 35.32
C LEU A 616 10.65 -2.46 35.53
N SER A 617 9.52 -3.10 35.27
CA SER A 617 9.36 -4.56 35.35
C SER A 617 10.16 -5.30 34.24
N TYR A 618 10.33 -4.69 33.08
CA TYR A 618 11.15 -5.24 31.98
C TYR A 618 12.63 -5.00 32.22
N LEU A 619 13.01 -3.80 32.63
CA LEU A 619 14.39 -3.44 32.89
C LEU A 619 15.05 -4.38 33.92
N LYS A 620 14.33 -4.74 35.02
CA LYS A 620 14.81 -5.66 36.03
C LYS A 620 15.17 -7.06 35.53
N LYS A 621 14.58 -7.49 34.40
CA LYS A 621 14.76 -8.84 33.84
C LYS A 621 15.81 -8.89 32.74
N LEU A 622 16.22 -7.72 32.21
CA LEU A 622 17.20 -7.66 31.15
C LEU A 622 18.64 -7.80 31.68
N PRO A 623 19.48 -8.57 30.99
CA PRO A 623 20.88 -8.74 31.35
C PRO A 623 21.73 -7.57 30.82
N ILE A 624 21.62 -6.38 31.42
CA ILE A 624 22.31 -5.14 31.06
C ILE A 624 23.32 -4.75 32.11
N ASP A 625 24.27 -3.90 31.77
CA ASP A 625 25.37 -3.44 32.61
C ASP A 625 25.33 -1.92 32.86
N HIS A 626 24.86 -1.14 31.89
CA HIS A 626 24.86 0.33 31.97
C HIS A 626 23.49 0.90 31.52
N ILE A 627 23.19 2.08 32.06
CA ILE A 627 22.09 2.95 31.58
C ILE A 627 22.69 4.29 31.21
N LYS A 628 22.41 4.79 29.99
CA LYS A 628 22.84 6.10 29.53
C LYS A 628 21.68 7.08 29.67
N ILE A 629 21.87 8.16 30.41
CA ILE A 629 20.90 9.23 30.59
C ILE A 629 20.98 10.12 29.36
N ASP A 630 19.84 10.28 28.68
CA ASP A 630 19.74 11.09 27.46
C ASP A 630 20.17 12.54 27.70
N ARG A 631 20.83 13.12 26.72
CA ARG A 631 21.34 14.49 26.76
C ARG A 631 20.28 15.55 27.04
N SER A 632 19.01 15.31 26.65
CA SER A 632 17.94 16.30 26.84
C SER A 632 17.72 16.64 28.32
N PHE A 633 17.85 15.67 29.22
CA PHE A 633 17.76 15.91 30.66
C PHE A 633 19.02 16.59 31.20
N VAL A 634 20.20 16.29 30.64
CA VAL A 634 21.48 16.85 31.11
C VAL A 634 21.65 18.28 30.67
N GLN A 635 21.15 18.67 29.49
CA GLN A 635 21.26 20.06 28.98
C GLN A 635 20.56 21.05 29.91
N ASP A 636 19.37 20.76 30.36
CA ASP A 636 18.58 21.67 31.20
C ASP A 636 18.75 21.44 32.70
N LEU A 637 19.67 20.56 33.10
CA LEU A 637 19.97 20.17 34.47
C LEU A 637 20.19 21.36 35.44
N VAL A 638 20.74 22.48 34.96
CA VAL A 638 21.00 23.65 35.81
C VAL A 638 19.75 24.51 35.98
N SER A 639 18.87 24.53 35.02
CA SER A 639 17.72 25.45 34.90
C SER A 639 16.37 24.81 35.25
N ASP A 640 16.20 23.48 35.10
CA ASP A 640 14.95 22.78 35.33
C ASP A 640 15.07 21.84 36.53
N GLU A 641 14.19 22.06 37.53
CA GLU A 641 14.12 21.21 38.72
C GLU A 641 13.48 19.84 38.42
N ASN A 642 12.65 19.71 37.37
CA ASN A 642 12.06 18.43 36.97
C ASN A 642 13.14 17.53 36.38
N ASP A 643 14.00 18.06 35.51
CA ASP A 643 15.10 17.29 34.91
C ASP A 643 16.10 16.83 35.98
N LYS A 644 16.40 17.67 36.98
CA LYS A 644 17.16 17.25 38.16
C LYS A 644 16.53 16.07 38.88
N ALA A 645 15.21 16.15 39.12
CA ALA A 645 14.50 15.07 39.81
C ALA A 645 14.50 13.77 38.99
N ILE A 646 14.36 13.86 37.67
CA ILE A 646 14.43 12.71 36.75
C ILE A 646 15.81 12.07 36.79
N ILE A 647 16.87 12.85 36.65
CA ILE A 647 18.26 12.34 36.72
C ILE A 647 18.54 11.63 38.06
N LEU A 648 18.14 12.24 39.18
CA LEU A 648 18.31 11.63 40.49
C LEU A 648 17.53 10.31 40.63
N ALA A 649 16.32 10.27 40.09
CA ALA A 649 15.51 9.05 40.08
C ALA A 649 16.16 7.94 39.24
N ILE A 650 16.69 8.26 38.06
CA ILE A 650 17.39 7.32 37.18
C ILE A 650 18.65 6.78 37.89
N ILE A 651 19.47 7.63 38.46
CA ILE A 651 20.69 7.22 39.17
C ILE A 651 20.34 6.28 40.35
N ALA A 652 19.37 6.66 41.18
CA ALA A 652 18.95 5.84 42.35
C ALA A 652 18.38 4.49 41.91
N MET A 653 17.59 4.47 40.85
CA MET A 653 17.02 3.25 40.27
C MET A 653 18.13 2.34 39.71
N ALA A 654 19.02 2.86 38.90
CA ALA A 654 20.11 2.09 38.30
C ALA A 654 21.00 1.43 39.37
N HIS A 655 21.42 2.20 40.38
CA HIS A 655 22.20 1.66 41.50
C HIS A 655 21.46 0.59 42.30
N SER A 656 20.14 0.75 42.50
CA SER A 656 19.32 -0.28 43.15
C SER A 656 19.28 -1.59 42.36
N LEU A 657 19.41 -1.49 41.03
CA LEU A 657 19.50 -2.63 40.11
C LEU A 657 20.96 -3.11 39.90
N LYS A 658 21.94 -2.48 40.53
CA LYS A 658 23.39 -2.73 40.38
C LYS A 658 23.91 -2.44 38.99
N LEU A 659 23.35 -1.44 38.33
CA LEU A 659 23.75 -0.95 37.01
C LEU A 659 24.60 0.32 37.20
N ASN A 660 25.54 0.52 36.27
CA ASN A 660 26.29 1.78 36.18
C ASN A 660 25.49 2.80 35.37
N VAL A 661 25.75 4.07 35.64
CA VAL A 661 25.09 5.18 34.95
C VAL A 661 26.09 5.98 34.16
N ILE A 662 25.77 6.30 32.92
CA ILE A 662 26.53 7.16 32.01
C ILE A 662 25.64 8.38 31.73
N ALA A 663 26.13 9.58 31.95
CA ALA A 663 25.44 10.82 31.60
C ALA A 663 25.96 11.36 30.25
N GLU A 664 25.02 11.65 29.34
CA GLU A 664 25.34 12.17 28.03
C GLU A 664 25.17 13.69 27.92
N GLY A 665 25.86 14.30 26.95
CA GLY A 665 25.69 15.72 26.65
C GLY A 665 26.21 16.67 27.72
N VAL A 666 27.18 16.25 28.51
CA VAL A 666 27.80 17.12 29.54
C VAL A 666 28.66 18.21 28.85
N GLU A 667 28.26 19.47 29.00
CA GLU A 667 28.91 20.63 28.36
C GLU A 667 29.53 21.61 29.36
N THR A 668 29.12 21.58 30.63
CA THR A 668 29.56 22.52 31.65
C THR A 668 30.11 21.83 32.88
N GLU A 669 31.01 22.52 33.59
CA GLU A 669 31.53 22.07 34.88
C GLU A 669 30.46 21.94 35.97
N LEU A 670 29.41 22.77 35.88
CA LEU A 670 28.27 22.66 36.83
C LEU A 670 27.52 21.35 36.66
N GLN A 671 27.25 20.95 35.41
CA GLN A 671 26.62 19.66 35.11
C GLN A 671 27.52 18.51 35.62
N ARG A 672 28.79 18.52 35.28
CA ARG A 672 29.78 17.53 35.76
C ARG A 672 29.76 17.39 37.28
N ASN A 673 29.85 18.51 37.99
CA ASN A 673 29.94 18.53 39.46
C ASN A 673 28.63 18.00 40.09
N PHE A 674 27.45 18.35 39.52
CA PHE A 674 26.19 17.82 39.98
C PHE A 674 26.12 16.29 39.81
N LEU A 675 26.49 15.77 38.65
CA LEU A 675 26.51 14.34 38.35
C LEU A 675 27.46 13.58 39.27
N GLN A 676 28.67 14.14 39.49
CA GLN A 676 29.66 13.56 40.40
C GLN A 676 29.19 13.52 41.87
N LEU A 677 28.57 14.59 42.35
CA LEU A 677 28.03 14.67 43.71
C LEU A 677 26.89 13.65 43.93
N ASN A 678 26.14 13.32 42.87
CA ASN A 678 25.05 12.34 42.94
C ASN A 678 25.47 10.95 42.47
N HIS A 679 26.78 10.67 42.48
CA HIS A 679 27.35 9.35 42.21
C HIS A 679 27.06 8.77 40.84
N CYS A 680 26.87 9.61 39.79
CA CYS A 680 26.91 9.15 38.43
C CYS A 680 28.31 8.57 38.13
N ASN A 681 28.38 7.42 37.47
CA ASN A 681 29.63 6.67 37.29
C ASN A 681 30.49 7.29 36.18
N LEU A 682 29.91 7.45 35.00
CA LEU A 682 30.62 7.92 33.81
C LEU A 682 29.90 9.14 33.22
N ALA A 683 30.64 9.96 32.49
CA ALA A 683 30.06 11.07 31.74
C ALA A 683 30.71 11.22 30.35
N GLN A 684 29.90 11.61 29.39
CA GLN A 684 30.28 11.91 28.03
C GLN A 684 29.74 13.30 27.63
N GLY A 685 30.50 14.04 26.86
CA GLY A 685 30.05 15.34 26.38
C GLY A 685 31.18 16.25 25.89
N PHE A 686 30.77 17.39 25.34
CA PHE A 686 31.73 18.35 24.73
C PHE A 686 32.61 19.07 25.76
N LEU A 687 32.25 19.01 27.03
CA LEU A 687 33.13 19.46 28.12
C LEU A 687 34.47 18.71 28.09
N PHE A 688 34.43 17.41 27.79
CA PHE A 688 35.62 16.56 27.80
C PHE A 688 36.28 16.50 26.42
N SER A 689 35.51 16.08 25.41
CA SER A 689 35.94 16.03 24.01
C SER A 689 34.76 15.90 23.05
N ARG A 690 34.91 16.46 21.85
CA ARG A 690 34.09 16.07 20.70
C ARG A 690 34.53 14.69 20.22
N PRO A 691 33.71 13.99 19.42
CA PRO A 691 34.13 12.77 18.74
C PRO A 691 35.42 13.00 17.94
N LEU A 692 36.39 12.12 18.12
CA LEU A 692 37.75 12.23 17.52
C LEU A 692 38.00 11.11 16.51
N PRO A 693 38.66 11.35 15.39
CA PRO A 693 39.23 10.30 14.55
C PRO A 693 40.17 9.42 15.39
N PHE A 694 40.29 8.13 15.03
CA PHE A 694 41.04 7.14 15.83
C PHE A 694 42.45 7.55 16.19
N ALA A 695 43.21 8.14 15.25
CA ALA A 695 44.57 8.60 15.52
C ALA A 695 44.60 9.68 16.61
N GLN A 696 43.73 10.69 16.52
CA GLN A 696 43.61 11.76 17.50
C GLN A 696 43.14 11.27 18.87
N PHE A 697 42.24 10.25 18.88
CA PHE A 697 41.82 9.62 20.13
C PHE A 697 42.97 8.91 20.83
N CYS A 698 43.86 8.22 20.09
CA CYS A 698 45.05 7.62 20.67
C CYS A 698 45.99 8.68 21.31
N ASP A 699 46.18 9.84 20.64
CA ASP A 699 46.99 10.95 21.16
C ASP A 699 46.33 11.56 22.41
N TYR A 700 45.02 11.66 22.41
CA TYR A 700 44.25 12.14 23.57
C TYR A 700 44.43 11.25 24.81
N LEU A 701 44.38 9.91 24.63
CA LEU A 701 44.66 8.95 25.69
C LEU A 701 46.07 9.10 26.26
N ASN A 702 47.07 9.26 25.40
CA ASN A 702 48.50 9.46 25.81
C ASN A 702 48.70 10.72 26.65
N THR A 703 48.04 11.82 26.27
CA THR A 703 48.17 13.12 26.99
C THR A 703 47.47 13.06 28.35
N THR A 704 46.32 12.41 28.42
CA THR A 704 45.56 12.26 29.68
C THR A 704 46.32 11.40 30.70
N VAL A 705 46.89 10.28 30.25
CA VAL A 705 47.73 9.40 31.12
C VAL A 705 49.01 10.15 31.58
N SER A 706 49.61 10.99 30.73
CA SER A 706 50.82 11.74 31.07
C SER A 706 50.55 12.83 32.11
N ASN A 707 49.39 13.48 32.05
CA ASN A 707 48.98 14.51 33.01
C ASN A 707 48.66 13.91 34.40
N GLN A 708 48.06 12.72 34.45
CA GLN A 708 47.78 11.99 35.71
C GLN A 708 49.08 11.54 36.40
N LYS A 709 50.09 11.12 35.65
CA LYS A 709 51.41 10.78 36.22
C LYS A 709 52.18 12.00 36.79
N ARG A 710 51.83 13.23 36.36
CA ARG A 710 52.39 14.48 36.88
C ARG A 710 51.72 14.98 38.16
N ILE A 711 50.50 14.53 38.46
CA ILE A 711 49.72 14.82 39.67
C ILE A 711 49.78 13.59 40.61
N GLY A 712 50.92 12.96 40.72
CA GLY A 712 51.16 11.94 41.77
C GLY A 712 51.15 12.62 43.16
N PRO A 713 50.80 11.89 44.26
CA PRO A 713 50.56 12.49 45.56
C PRO A 713 51.80 13.27 46.01
N SER A 714 51.70 14.60 46.05
CA SER A 714 52.62 15.40 46.81
C SER A 714 52.46 14.98 48.27
N ALA A 715 53.54 14.45 48.81
CA ALA A 715 53.67 14.14 50.23
C ALA A 715 53.17 15.33 51.07
N LEU A 716 52.04 15.17 51.73
CA LEU A 716 51.74 15.96 52.91
C LEU A 716 52.67 15.44 54.01
N ASP A 717 53.80 16.14 54.23
CA ASP A 717 54.52 15.99 55.46
C ASP A 717 53.64 16.50 56.62
N PRO A 718 53.60 15.80 57.74
CA PRO A 718 52.86 16.24 58.91
C PRO A 718 53.65 17.27 59.69
N GLU A 719 53.10 18.45 59.90
CA GLU A 719 53.34 19.25 61.10
C GLU A 719 51.97 19.52 61.77
#